data_b7ca38c98564a830fb6de1b205deb4ee
#
_entry.id   b7ca38c98564a830fb6de1b205deb4ee
#
_cell.length_a   1.000
_cell.length_b   1.000
_cell.length_c   1.000
_cell.angle_alpha   90.00
_cell.angle_beta   90.00
_cell.angle_gamma   90.00
#
_symmetry.space_group_name_H-M   'P 1'
#
loop_
_entity.id
_entity.type
_entity.pdbx_description
1 polymer ?
#
loop_
_entity_poly.entity_id
_entity_poly.type
_entity_poly.pdbx_seq_one_letter_code
_entity_poly.pdbx_strand_id
1 'polypeptide(L)'
;MSVKLPLLLLGLVCFPAWGTDEIDDFYFDLSLEELLAVEVSGASFSLETLAYTPASVTVFTAKEIQQLGARYLRDLTNMVPGFQSKRQGESGGLFSISGRGRQIGTSTRSVKIIINGQAITSGYVGSSIGSITTIPLDNVSKVEFIRGPGSVVYGSGALMGIVNVETYQQQNFAQLSFGNHDYASSVMNYYRQGLQFSAIFRGDLGERYSLKNVDTGNRVSAKDPYSESHFYLTKSTQQSRLQLHHHRNISSGFYSLDRVDNDLNASDRQYTMASYNHRFNLNDYFDISSSVFLNVRRNQFSARLSAPGALASISHPSSSAAIEAIGATKSKQFGAKLVADWIFIDGHLSVGGEYLYSDPVSGVAFANFNLQQLSDQQFPVDYYDNEPLAVPFIRPNENHTFAIFSEFQQQVTSKFNSIYSLRFDYAENIGEGEVLPRLAFIYELNERNFIKAFYSQAFRNPDAIELGTINNSSLLGNDDLTSETITSTEVVWFSQHSRFYLSLAYFYNQIENSIEQTSIQGTRVFLNHNKENNDGFELEYQHELNARFSVRTSFSRIFNMFDSSFRVSDTTGSITLNWKHRRWQVNASSMYLSDTEMLMNANNDRLTLPSYWYHNATINYQHNDQLHSQFLINNLQNRHYLTATVSTTLDEGIPSRGRELLYSLKLRF
;
A
#
# COMPACT_ATOMS: atom_id res chain seq x y z
N MET A 1 -7.29 25.26 8.75
CA MET A 1 -6.94 25.47 7.33
C MET A 1 -8.15 25.12 6.49
N SER A 2 -8.79 26.09 5.83
CA SER A 2 -9.93 25.77 4.95
C SER A 2 -9.41 25.06 3.71
N VAL A 3 -9.88 23.86 3.45
CA VAL A 3 -9.66 23.14 2.19
C VAL A 3 -10.35 23.95 1.08
N LYS A 4 -9.59 24.82 0.41
CA LYS A 4 -10.07 25.44 -0.83
C LYS A 4 -9.87 24.40 -1.93
N LEU A 5 -10.98 23.85 -2.45
CA LEU A 5 -10.96 23.04 -3.66
C LEU A 5 -10.33 23.91 -4.76
N PRO A 6 -9.19 23.54 -5.34
CA PRO A 6 -8.68 24.25 -6.50
C PRO A 6 -9.53 23.84 -7.70
N LEU A 7 -10.59 24.60 -7.98
CA LEU A 7 -11.24 24.62 -9.29
C LEU A 7 -10.25 25.26 -10.27
N LEU A 8 -9.23 24.53 -10.65
CA LEU A 8 -8.47 24.82 -11.84
C LEU A 8 -9.30 24.31 -13.03
N LEU A 9 -10.13 25.19 -13.58
CA LEU A 9 -10.61 25.08 -14.94
C LEU A 9 -9.37 25.06 -15.85
N LEU A 10 -8.85 23.85 -16.13
CA LEU A 10 -7.97 23.66 -17.26
C LEU A 10 -8.77 24.02 -18.51
N GLY A 11 -8.52 25.19 -19.06
CA GLY A 11 -9.06 25.58 -20.35
C GLY A 11 -8.76 24.45 -21.33
N LEU A 12 -9.79 23.96 -22.02
CA LEU A 12 -9.67 23.03 -23.13
C LEU A 12 -8.71 23.64 -24.17
N VAL A 13 -7.45 23.30 -24.07
CA VAL A 13 -6.48 23.54 -25.14
C VAL A 13 -6.81 22.49 -26.20
N CYS A 14 -7.56 22.89 -27.22
CA CYS A 14 -7.77 22.11 -28.43
C CYS A 14 -6.41 21.94 -29.11
N PHE A 15 -5.76 20.80 -28.91
CA PHE A 15 -4.69 20.35 -29.78
C PHE A 15 -5.32 19.84 -31.08
N PRO A 16 -4.82 20.24 -32.25
CA PRO A 16 -5.31 19.68 -33.50
C PRO A 16 -4.96 18.18 -33.53
N ALA A 17 -5.96 17.36 -33.80
CA ALA A 17 -5.82 15.94 -34.04
C ALA A 17 -5.01 15.76 -35.34
N TRP A 18 -3.74 15.40 -35.22
CA TRP A 18 -2.87 15.03 -36.34
C TRP A 18 -2.47 13.57 -36.18
N GLY A 19 -2.93 12.76 -37.13
CA GLY A 19 -2.39 11.46 -37.47
C GLY A 19 -2.67 10.36 -36.46
N THR A 20 -3.58 9.49 -36.79
CA THR A 20 -3.77 8.17 -36.19
C THR A 20 -2.60 7.28 -36.63
N ASP A 21 -1.54 7.21 -35.82
CA ASP A 21 -0.74 5.98 -35.79
C ASP A 21 -1.64 4.92 -35.16
N GLU A 22 -1.81 3.78 -35.80
CA GLU A 22 -2.54 2.63 -35.27
C GLU A 22 -1.96 2.28 -33.90
N ILE A 23 -2.63 2.74 -32.86
CA ILE A 23 -2.31 2.39 -31.47
C ILE A 23 -2.97 1.04 -31.27
N ASP A 24 -2.16 0.01 -31.15
CA ASP A 24 -2.59 -1.31 -30.74
C ASP A 24 -3.47 -1.22 -29.51
N ASP A 25 -4.77 -1.50 -29.64
CA ASP A 25 -5.78 -1.64 -28.58
C ASP A 25 -5.50 -2.86 -27.68
N PHE A 26 -4.27 -3.38 -27.72
CA PHE A 26 -3.83 -4.67 -27.19
C PHE A 26 -4.16 -4.90 -25.72
N TYR A 27 -4.26 -3.85 -24.89
CA TYR A 27 -4.52 -4.01 -23.46
C TYR A 27 -5.99 -3.89 -23.03
N PHE A 28 -6.91 -3.52 -23.92
CA PHE A 28 -8.30 -3.24 -23.55
C PHE A 28 -9.29 -4.38 -23.85
N ASP A 29 -8.91 -5.35 -24.65
CA ASP A 29 -9.74 -6.50 -24.99
C ASP A 29 -9.09 -7.86 -24.66
N LEU A 30 -8.10 -7.89 -23.75
CA LEU A 30 -7.47 -9.13 -23.33
C LEU A 30 -8.52 -10.14 -22.87
N SER A 31 -8.55 -11.31 -23.54
CA SER A 31 -9.23 -12.51 -23.09
C SER A 31 -8.54 -13.08 -21.84
N LEU A 32 -9.16 -14.00 -21.15
CA LEU A 32 -8.51 -14.70 -20.04
C LEU A 32 -7.22 -15.42 -20.48
N GLU A 33 -7.19 -15.93 -21.70
CA GLU A 33 -6.01 -16.58 -22.29
C GLU A 33 -4.85 -15.58 -22.43
N GLU A 34 -5.14 -14.36 -22.89
CA GLU A 34 -4.14 -13.28 -22.96
C GLU A 34 -3.71 -12.79 -21.58
N LEU A 35 -4.62 -12.75 -20.58
CA LEU A 35 -4.25 -12.45 -19.19
C LEU A 35 -3.29 -13.50 -18.61
N LEU A 36 -3.48 -14.77 -18.90
CA LEU A 36 -2.60 -15.86 -18.48
C LEU A 36 -1.22 -15.79 -19.15
N ALA A 37 -1.13 -15.15 -20.32
CA ALA A 37 0.13 -14.87 -21.02
C ALA A 37 0.80 -13.58 -20.56
N VAL A 38 0.17 -12.75 -19.69
CA VAL A 38 0.79 -11.55 -19.15
C VAL A 38 2.00 -11.92 -18.30
N GLU A 39 3.13 -11.33 -18.63
CA GLU A 39 4.37 -11.51 -17.87
C GLU A 39 4.31 -10.78 -16.52
N VAL A 40 4.64 -11.51 -15.46
CA VAL A 40 4.80 -11.00 -14.11
C VAL A 40 6.22 -10.51 -13.92
N SER A 41 6.37 -9.27 -13.48
CA SER A 41 7.67 -8.60 -13.35
C SER A 41 8.14 -8.47 -11.90
N GLY A 42 7.25 -8.68 -10.93
CA GLY A 42 7.52 -8.40 -9.52
C GLY A 42 7.96 -9.61 -8.68
N ALA A 43 7.95 -10.83 -9.21
CA ALA A 43 8.17 -12.05 -8.42
C ALA A 43 9.60 -12.62 -8.48
N SER A 44 10.37 -12.26 -9.50
CA SER A 44 11.75 -12.73 -9.76
C SER A 44 12.53 -11.67 -10.53
N PHE A 45 13.80 -11.92 -10.81
CA PHE A 45 14.61 -11.03 -11.68
C PHE A 45 14.29 -11.23 -13.17
N SER A 46 13.60 -12.32 -13.55
CA SER A 46 13.11 -12.57 -14.91
C SER A 46 11.61 -12.32 -15.04
N LEU A 47 11.15 -12.14 -16.28
CA LEU A 47 9.73 -12.07 -16.62
C LEU A 47 9.19 -13.48 -16.83
N GLU A 48 8.11 -13.83 -16.13
CA GLU A 48 7.50 -15.17 -16.18
C GLU A 48 5.99 -15.06 -16.31
N THR A 49 5.39 -15.98 -17.06
CA THR A 49 3.91 -16.12 -17.06
C THR A 49 3.41 -16.62 -15.72
N LEU A 50 2.12 -16.44 -15.42
CA LEU A 50 1.52 -16.87 -14.14
C LEU A 50 1.81 -18.33 -13.80
N ALA A 51 1.83 -19.22 -14.81
CA ALA A 51 2.11 -20.65 -14.61
C ALA A 51 3.52 -20.91 -14.09
N TYR A 52 4.51 -20.17 -14.56
CA TYR A 52 5.93 -20.35 -14.25
C TYR A 52 6.46 -19.37 -13.20
N THR A 53 5.65 -18.42 -12.76
CA THR A 53 6.04 -17.46 -11.70
C THR A 53 6.31 -18.19 -10.39
N PRO A 54 7.46 -17.95 -9.73
CA PRO A 54 7.83 -18.60 -8.47
C PRO A 54 7.15 -17.98 -7.24
N ALA A 55 5.88 -17.63 -7.35
CA ALA A 55 5.06 -17.05 -6.29
C ALA A 55 3.57 -17.26 -6.60
N SER A 56 2.72 -17.06 -5.59
CA SER A 56 1.28 -16.88 -5.78
C SER A 56 0.99 -15.43 -6.17
N VAL A 57 0.49 -15.17 -7.36
CA VAL A 57 0.29 -13.83 -7.90
C VAL A 57 -1.14 -13.63 -8.40
N THR A 58 -1.70 -12.47 -8.08
CA THR A 58 -2.96 -11.96 -8.63
C THR A 58 -2.66 -10.73 -9.46
N VAL A 59 -3.11 -10.69 -10.70
CA VAL A 59 -2.92 -9.57 -11.63
C VAL A 59 -4.24 -8.88 -11.90
N PHE A 60 -4.23 -7.54 -11.90
CA PHE A 60 -5.30 -6.70 -12.44
C PHE A 60 -4.75 -5.86 -13.58
N THR A 61 -5.34 -5.99 -14.74
CA THR A 61 -5.03 -5.18 -15.92
C THR A 61 -5.73 -3.82 -15.88
N ALA A 62 -5.27 -2.86 -16.71
CA ALA A 62 -5.94 -1.57 -16.87
C ALA A 62 -7.44 -1.71 -17.20
N LYS A 63 -7.79 -2.71 -18.02
CA LYS A 63 -9.18 -3.03 -18.39
C LYS A 63 -10.00 -3.44 -17.18
N GLU A 64 -9.53 -4.41 -16.38
CA GLU A 64 -10.24 -4.87 -15.19
C GLU A 64 -10.37 -3.74 -14.16
N ILE A 65 -9.31 -2.93 -13.95
CA ILE A 65 -9.33 -1.76 -13.08
C ILE A 65 -10.43 -0.77 -13.51
N GLN A 66 -10.51 -0.47 -14.80
CA GLN A 66 -11.54 0.42 -15.34
C GLN A 66 -12.93 -0.21 -15.21
N GLN A 67 -13.09 -1.49 -15.53
CA GLN A 67 -14.36 -2.21 -15.43
C GLN A 67 -14.92 -2.22 -14.02
N LEU A 68 -14.06 -2.47 -13.03
CA LEU A 68 -14.39 -2.47 -11.61
C LEU A 68 -14.71 -1.06 -11.07
N GLY A 69 -14.29 0.00 -11.77
CA GLY A 69 -14.35 1.36 -11.27
C GLY A 69 -13.42 1.59 -10.09
N ALA A 70 -12.36 0.79 -9.97
CA ALA A 70 -11.37 0.93 -8.91
C ALA A 70 -10.58 2.23 -9.11
N ARG A 71 -10.60 3.10 -8.10
CA ARG A 71 -9.96 4.43 -8.14
C ARG A 71 -8.61 4.45 -7.45
N TYR A 72 -8.44 3.57 -6.47
CA TYR A 72 -7.26 3.49 -5.62
C TYR A 72 -6.80 2.04 -5.47
N LEU A 73 -5.54 1.87 -5.16
CA LEU A 73 -4.97 0.55 -4.88
C LEU A 73 -5.76 -0.23 -3.80
N ARG A 74 -6.24 0.47 -2.77
CA ARG A 74 -7.06 -0.12 -1.70
C ARG A 74 -8.36 -0.78 -2.20
N ASP A 75 -8.91 -0.29 -3.32
CA ASP A 75 -10.18 -0.80 -3.85
C ASP A 75 -10.02 -2.21 -4.44
N LEU A 76 -8.81 -2.57 -4.90
CA LEU A 76 -8.47 -3.90 -5.40
C LEU A 76 -8.05 -4.86 -4.27
N THR A 77 -7.47 -4.34 -3.19
CA THR A 77 -6.79 -5.14 -2.17
C THR A 77 -7.70 -6.20 -1.54
N ASN A 78 -8.95 -5.87 -1.22
CA ASN A 78 -9.91 -6.81 -0.63
C ASN A 78 -10.52 -7.82 -1.64
N MET A 79 -10.08 -7.77 -2.90
CA MET A 79 -10.43 -8.75 -3.94
C MET A 79 -9.33 -9.81 -4.13
N VAL A 80 -8.22 -9.69 -3.40
CA VAL A 80 -7.05 -10.57 -3.51
C VAL A 80 -6.99 -11.50 -2.30
N PRO A 81 -6.83 -12.82 -2.49
CA PRO A 81 -6.69 -13.74 -1.37
C PRO A 81 -5.50 -13.33 -0.48
N GLY A 82 -5.66 -13.40 0.83
CA GLY A 82 -4.61 -13.12 1.78
C GLY A 82 -4.27 -11.64 2.00
N PHE A 83 -4.81 -10.71 1.19
CA PHE A 83 -4.64 -9.28 1.40
C PHE A 83 -5.91 -8.64 1.98
N GLN A 84 -5.72 -7.61 2.80
CA GLN A 84 -6.80 -6.80 3.35
C GLN A 84 -6.40 -5.33 3.39
N SER A 85 -7.38 -4.46 3.10
CA SER A 85 -7.24 -3.02 3.29
C SER A 85 -8.34 -2.52 4.21
N LYS A 86 -7.96 -1.77 5.24
CA LYS A 86 -8.86 -1.25 6.26
C LYS A 86 -8.61 0.22 6.52
N ARG A 87 -9.69 0.96 6.84
CA ARG A 87 -9.59 2.34 7.29
C ARG A 87 -8.98 2.39 8.69
N GLN A 88 -8.04 3.30 8.89
CA GLN A 88 -7.36 3.53 10.16
C GLN A 88 -7.82 4.86 10.78
N GLY A 89 -7.86 4.92 12.12
CA GLY A 89 -8.28 6.11 12.86
C GLY A 89 -7.21 7.18 13.01
N GLU A 90 -5.96 6.86 12.67
CA GLU A 90 -4.89 7.85 12.75
C GLU A 90 -4.86 8.73 11.51
N SER A 91 -4.69 10.03 11.72
CA SER A 91 -4.37 11.02 10.69
C SER A 91 -5.30 11.05 9.47
N GLY A 92 -6.60 11.28 9.68
CA GLY A 92 -7.49 11.65 8.60
C GLY A 92 -8.04 10.51 7.75
N GLY A 93 -8.31 9.36 8.35
CA GLY A 93 -9.02 8.26 7.68
C GLY A 93 -8.18 7.52 6.65
N LEU A 94 -6.90 7.34 6.92
CA LEU A 94 -5.99 6.53 6.12
C LEU A 94 -6.39 5.06 6.09
N PHE A 95 -5.86 4.37 5.10
CA PHE A 95 -5.99 2.92 4.96
C PHE A 95 -4.63 2.26 5.13
N SER A 96 -4.59 1.08 5.74
CA SER A 96 -3.43 0.19 5.72
C SER A 96 -3.71 -1.03 4.86
N ILE A 97 -2.64 -1.66 4.38
CA ILE A 97 -2.69 -2.96 3.70
C ILE A 97 -1.96 -3.97 4.59
N SER A 98 -2.60 -5.09 4.84
CA SER A 98 -2.02 -6.25 5.51
C SER A 98 -1.98 -7.44 4.56
N GLY A 99 -1.01 -8.35 4.77
CA GLY A 99 -0.87 -9.60 4.04
C GLY A 99 -0.91 -10.79 4.97
N ARG A 100 -1.62 -11.86 4.61
CA ARG A 100 -1.68 -13.14 5.35
C ARG A 100 -1.79 -12.99 6.86
N GLY A 101 -2.69 -12.11 7.31
CA GLY A 101 -2.95 -11.88 8.72
C GLY A 101 -1.96 -10.98 9.46
N ARG A 102 -0.88 -10.52 8.85
CA ARG A 102 0.12 -9.66 9.52
C ARG A 102 -0.19 -8.18 9.32
N GLN A 103 -0.45 -7.49 10.41
CA GLN A 103 -0.57 -6.03 10.44
C GLN A 103 0.24 -5.46 11.60
N ILE A 104 1.17 -4.56 11.30
CA ILE A 104 2.05 -3.93 12.28
C ILE A 104 1.55 -2.49 12.49
N GLY A 105 0.97 -2.22 13.65
CA GLY A 105 0.43 -0.91 13.97
C GLY A 105 -0.65 -0.46 12.97
N THR A 106 -0.61 0.81 12.58
CA THR A 106 -1.52 1.42 11.58
C THR A 106 -0.90 1.53 10.19
N SER A 107 0.31 1.04 10.00
CA SER A 107 1.06 1.19 8.75
C SER A 107 1.15 -0.11 7.96
N THR A 108 1.44 0.02 6.66
CA THR A 108 1.66 -1.08 5.74
C THR A 108 3.12 -1.55 5.84
N ARG A 109 3.55 -2.10 6.98
CA ARG A 109 4.95 -2.50 7.24
C ARG A 109 5.29 -3.90 6.76
N SER A 110 4.32 -4.77 6.62
CA SER A 110 4.50 -6.17 6.20
C SER A 110 4.38 -6.40 4.70
N VAL A 111 3.92 -5.39 3.95
CA VAL A 111 3.74 -5.44 2.50
C VAL A 111 4.52 -4.31 1.84
N LYS A 112 5.37 -4.66 0.89
CA LYS A 112 6.16 -3.67 0.14
C LYS A 112 5.40 -3.22 -1.10
N ILE A 113 5.34 -1.90 -1.33
CA ILE A 113 4.68 -1.34 -2.51
C ILE A 113 5.74 -0.75 -3.43
N ILE A 114 5.60 -1.05 -4.71
CA ILE A 114 6.53 -0.70 -5.77
C ILE A 114 5.75 0.00 -6.87
N ILE A 115 6.26 1.11 -7.38
CA ILE A 115 5.73 1.76 -8.57
C ILE A 115 6.83 1.79 -9.63
N ASN A 116 6.55 1.17 -10.78
CA ASN A 116 7.46 1.11 -11.92
C ASN A 116 8.88 0.64 -11.54
N GLY A 117 8.98 -0.38 -10.68
CA GLY A 117 10.23 -0.96 -10.23
C GLY A 117 10.89 -0.25 -9.05
N GLN A 118 10.33 0.88 -8.54
CA GLN A 118 10.87 1.59 -7.40
C GLN A 118 10.02 1.38 -6.16
N ALA A 119 10.65 0.96 -5.06
CA ALA A 119 9.97 0.82 -3.78
C ALA A 119 9.60 2.20 -3.22
N ILE A 120 8.34 2.36 -2.83
CA ILE A 120 7.86 3.54 -2.15
C ILE A 120 7.98 3.30 -0.64
N THR A 121 9.12 3.60 -0.09
CA THR A 121 9.38 3.49 1.34
C THR A 121 9.57 4.85 1.97
N SER A 122 9.48 4.89 3.27
CA SER A 122 9.78 6.07 4.09
C SER A 122 10.91 5.71 5.04
N GLY A 123 11.98 6.47 5.08
CA GLY A 123 13.00 6.35 6.11
C GLY A 123 12.44 6.50 7.53
N TYR A 124 11.27 7.13 7.66
CA TYR A 124 10.60 7.37 8.94
C TYR A 124 9.87 6.13 9.48
N VAL A 125 9.20 5.35 8.64
CA VAL A 125 8.37 4.20 9.06
C VAL A 125 8.71 2.92 8.29
N GLY A 126 9.86 2.83 7.68
CA GLY A 126 10.33 1.65 6.94
C GLY A 126 9.40 1.14 5.84
N SER A 127 8.19 1.65 5.80
CA SER A 127 7.10 1.26 4.95
C SER A 127 6.31 2.47 4.45
N SER A 128 5.26 2.17 3.76
CA SER A 128 4.35 3.12 3.17
C SER A 128 3.27 3.53 4.14
N ILE A 129 3.46 4.58 4.95
CA ILE A 129 2.34 5.11 5.73
C ILE A 129 1.31 5.73 4.78
N GLY A 130 0.07 5.27 4.93
CA GLY A 130 -1.18 5.97 4.56
C GLY A 130 -1.30 6.64 3.18
N SER A 131 -0.26 7.33 2.74
CA SER A 131 -0.25 8.00 1.45
C SER A 131 -0.25 7.04 0.25
N ILE A 132 0.07 5.78 0.46
CA ILE A 132 0.20 4.80 -0.62
C ILE A 132 -1.09 4.06 -0.87
N THR A 133 -1.93 3.95 0.12
CA THR A 133 -3.29 3.43 -0.10
C THR A 133 -4.15 4.38 -0.94
N THR A 134 -3.68 5.62 -1.13
CA THR A 134 -4.24 6.61 -2.05
C THR A 134 -3.53 6.64 -3.42
N ILE A 135 -2.74 5.61 -3.79
CA ILE A 135 -2.22 5.50 -5.15
C ILE A 135 -3.40 5.43 -6.12
N PRO A 136 -3.51 6.41 -7.04
CA PRO A 136 -4.58 6.40 -8.03
C PRO A 136 -4.31 5.33 -9.08
N LEU A 137 -5.38 4.76 -9.59
CA LEU A 137 -5.32 3.72 -10.61
C LEU A 137 -5.67 4.23 -12.02
N ASP A 138 -5.90 5.52 -12.19
CA ASP A 138 -6.37 6.09 -13.47
C ASP A 138 -5.33 5.99 -14.59
N ASN A 139 -4.03 6.02 -14.26
CA ASN A 139 -2.92 5.91 -15.21
C ASN A 139 -2.13 4.59 -15.08
N VAL A 140 -2.72 3.59 -14.43
CA VAL A 140 -2.09 2.30 -14.19
C VAL A 140 -2.39 1.33 -15.33
N SER A 141 -1.35 0.67 -15.83
CA SER A 141 -1.46 -0.40 -16.84
C SER A 141 -1.70 -1.77 -16.21
N LYS A 142 -1.06 -2.03 -15.06
CA LYS A 142 -1.12 -3.32 -14.37
C LYS A 142 -0.83 -3.16 -12.88
N VAL A 143 -1.53 -3.95 -12.06
CA VAL A 143 -1.20 -4.14 -10.64
C VAL A 143 -0.99 -5.63 -10.38
N GLU A 144 0.14 -5.99 -9.81
CA GLU A 144 0.49 -7.35 -9.40
C GLU A 144 0.51 -7.42 -7.87
N PHE A 145 -0.30 -8.28 -7.29
CA PHE A 145 -0.26 -8.63 -5.88
C PHE A 145 0.48 -9.95 -5.73
N ILE A 146 1.68 -9.92 -5.19
CA ILE A 146 2.56 -11.08 -4.99
C ILE A 146 2.48 -11.45 -3.51
N ARG A 147 2.06 -12.68 -3.23
CA ARG A 147 1.87 -13.21 -1.88
C ARG A 147 3.14 -13.88 -1.37
N GLY A 148 3.38 -13.74 -0.06
CA GLY A 148 4.56 -14.31 0.59
C GLY A 148 5.82 -13.43 0.53
N PRO A 149 6.93 -13.92 1.10
CA PRO A 149 8.18 -13.18 1.21
C PRO A 149 8.81 -12.81 -0.13
N GLY A 150 9.25 -11.55 -0.25
CA GLY A 150 9.87 -11.02 -1.46
C GLY A 150 11.21 -10.31 -1.24
N SER A 151 11.83 -10.48 -0.06
CA SER A 151 13.03 -9.72 0.29
C SER A 151 14.25 -10.05 -0.55
N VAL A 152 14.35 -11.23 -1.16
CA VAL A 152 15.47 -11.58 -2.06
C VAL A 152 15.55 -10.61 -3.24
N VAL A 153 14.42 -10.21 -3.82
CA VAL A 153 14.36 -9.28 -4.95
C VAL A 153 14.39 -7.82 -4.49
N TYR A 154 13.69 -7.51 -3.37
CA TYR A 154 13.38 -6.14 -2.97
C TYR A 154 13.93 -5.70 -1.61
N GLY A 155 14.68 -6.55 -0.92
CA GLY A 155 15.28 -6.23 0.39
C GLY A 155 14.25 -6.09 1.52
N SER A 156 14.63 -5.36 2.56
CA SER A 156 13.87 -5.17 3.79
C SER A 156 12.42 -4.73 3.57
N GLY A 157 11.47 -5.29 4.34
CA GLY A 157 10.07 -4.88 4.40
C GLY A 157 9.11 -5.62 3.45
N ALA A 158 9.58 -6.60 2.68
CA ALA A 158 8.74 -7.47 1.85
C ALA A 158 8.44 -8.80 2.57
N LEU A 159 7.82 -8.73 3.77
CA LEU A 159 7.59 -9.90 4.64
C LEU A 159 6.45 -10.78 4.13
N MET A 160 5.27 -10.21 3.93
CA MET A 160 4.03 -10.92 3.64
C MET A 160 3.57 -10.75 2.20
N GLY A 161 4.19 -9.86 1.45
CA GLY A 161 3.85 -9.64 0.07
C GLY A 161 4.42 -8.38 -0.52
N ILE A 162 4.19 -8.26 -1.81
CA ILE A 162 4.56 -7.11 -2.63
C ILE A 162 3.34 -6.70 -3.43
N VAL A 163 3.14 -5.40 -3.60
CA VAL A 163 2.22 -4.84 -4.58
C VAL A 163 3.02 -4.06 -5.60
N ASN A 164 3.11 -4.58 -6.81
CA ASN A 164 3.81 -3.92 -7.92
C ASN A 164 2.80 -3.20 -8.82
N VAL A 165 2.98 -1.91 -9.00
CA VAL A 165 2.10 -1.02 -9.77
C VAL A 165 2.87 -0.50 -10.98
N GLU A 166 2.39 -0.78 -12.16
CA GLU A 166 2.92 -0.22 -13.39
C GLU A 166 2.00 0.89 -13.90
N THR A 167 2.54 2.11 -14.04
CA THR A 167 1.74 3.30 -14.39
C THR A 167 1.83 3.67 -15.87
N TYR A 168 2.56 2.90 -16.68
CA TYR A 168 2.78 3.22 -18.08
C TYR A 168 1.58 2.80 -18.94
N GLN A 169 0.73 3.76 -19.27
CA GLN A 169 -0.36 3.59 -20.23
C GLN A 169 -0.07 4.40 -21.51
N GLN A 170 0.02 3.72 -22.62
CA GLN A 170 0.23 4.33 -23.93
C GLN A 170 -1.08 4.89 -24.54
N GLN A 171 -1.85 5.63 -23.73
CA GLN A 171 -3.13 6.18 -24.16
C GLN A 171 -3.25 7.65 -23.85
N ASN A 172 -3.92 8.37 -24.76
CA ASN A 172 -4.26 9.77 -24.59
C ASN A 172 -5.70 9.87 -24.15
N PHE A 173 -5.93 10.43 -22.96
CA PHE A 173 -7.30 10.66 -22.48
C PHE A 173 -7.38 11.79 -21.48
N ALA A 174 -8.57 12.37 -21.39
CA ALA A 174 -9.01 13.24 -20.32
C ALA A 174 -10.26 12.65 -19.67
N GLN A 175 -10.36 12.73 -18.34
CA GLN A 175 -11.51 12.25 -17.59
C GLN A 175 -11.94 13.27 -16.56
N LEU A 176 -13.25 13.52 -16.50
CA LEU A 176 -13.88 14.30 -15.43
C LEU A 176 -14.82 13.40 -14.66
N SER A 177 -14.85 13.56 -13.33
CA SER A 177 -15.73 12.78 -12.47
C SER A 177 -16.35 13.67 -11.41
N PHE A 178 -17.61 13.41 -11.08
CA PHE A 178 -18.40 14.10 -10.06
C PHE A 178 -19.14 13.07 -9.21
N GLY A 179 -19.41 13.43 -7.96
CA GLY A 179 -20.10 12.51 -7.06
C GLY A 179 -20.76 13.20 -5.87
N ASN A 180 -21.36 12.40 -5.00
CA ASN A 180 -21.86 12.90 -3.73
C ASN A 180 -20.69 13.36 -2.83
N HIS A 181 -21.01 14.03 -1.72
CA HIS A 181 -20.05 14.72 -0.84
C HIS A 181 -19.23 15.81 -1.55
N ASP A 182 -19.79 16.37 -2.62
CA ASP A 182 -19.12 17.35 -3.49
C ASP A 182 -17.80 16.83 -4.09
N TYR A 183 -17.77 15.53 -4.38
CA TYR A 183 -16.61 14.91 -5.03
C TYR A 183 -16.42 15.47 -6.44
N ALA A 184 -15.19 15.84 -6.74
CA ALA A 184 -14.75 16.22 -8.08
C ALA A 184 -13.37 15.64 -8.39
N SER A 185 -13.17 15.21 -9.63
CA SER A 185 -11.88 14.72 -10.10
C SER A 185 -11.64 15.12 -11.55
N SER A 186 -10.39 15.46 -11.87
CA SER A 186 -9.91 15.62 -13.24
C SER A 186 -8.63 14.83 -13.43
N VAL A 187 -8.58 14.07 -14.52
CA VAL A 187 -7.44 13.23 -14.90
C VAL A 187 -7.08 13.54 -16.33
N MET A 188 -5.80 13.70 -16.61
CA MET A 188 -5.25 13.81 -17.96
C MET A 188 -4.08 12.86 -18.08
N ASN A 189 -4.06 12.07 -19.16
CA ASN A 189 -2.92 11.25 -19.54
C ASN A 189 -2.58 11.55 -21.00
N TYR A 190 -1.31 11.86 -21.25
CA TYR A 190 -0.79 12.15 -22.59
C TYR A 190 0.42 11.28 -22.82
N TYR A 191 0.45 10.62 -23.97
CA TYR A 191 1.56 9.78 -24.42
C TYR A 191 1.95 10.13 -25.85
N ARG A 192 3.22 10.31 -26.08
CA ARG A 192 3.78 10.47 -27.42
C ARG A 192 5.25 10.06 -27.47
N GLN A 193 5.60 9.12 -28.35
CA GLN A 193 6.99 8.71 -28.61
C GLN A 193 7.81 8.43 -27.35
N GLY A 194 7.27 7.62 -26.43
CA GLY A 194 7.94 7.24 -25.19
C GLY A 194 7.91 8.32 -24.10
N LEU A 195 7.33 9.50 -24.34
CA LEU A 195 7.05 10.50 -23.32
C LEU A 195 5.63 10.34 -22.84
N GLN A 196 5.45 10.10 -21.55
CA GLN A 196 4.14 10.09 -20.88
C GLN A 196 4.10 11.18 -19.83
N PHE A 197 2.99 11.89 -19.79
CA PHE A 197 2.64 12.83 -18.73
C PHE A 197 1.25 12.49 -18.20
N SER A 198 1.11 12.34 -16.87
CA SER A 198 -0.19 12.19 -16.23
C SER A 198 -0.35 13.23 -15.13
N ALA A 199 -1.52 13.84 -15.05
CA ALA A 199 -1.93 14.74 -13.98
C ALA A 199 -3.29 14.31 -13.44
N ILE A 200 -3.39 14.15 -12.13
CA ILE A 200 -4.62 13.72 -11.44
C ILE A 200 -4.87 14.69 -10.30
N PHE A 201 -6.07 15.27 -10.28
CA PHE A 201 -6.56 16.11 -9.20
C PHE A 201 -7.89 15.59 -8.74
N ARG A 202 -8.09 15.41 -7.45
CA ARG A 202 -9.38 15.00 -6.90
C ARG A 202 -9.54 15.38 -5.43
N GLY A 203 -10.78 15.42 -5.00
CA GLY A 203 -11.11 15.64 -3.59
C GLY A 203 -12.60 15.70 -3.38
N ASP A 204 -12.99 15.74 -2.11
CA ASP A 204 -14.36 15.95 -1.67
C ASP A 204 -14.42 16.74 -0.35
N LEU A 205 -15.63 17.19 0.02
CA LEU A 205 -15.88 17.92 1.26
C LEU A 205 -16.16 16.98 2.44
N GLY A 206 -15.96 15.68 2.26
CA GLY A 206 -16.11 14.64 3.26
C GLY A 206 -17.55 14.27 3.58
N GLU A 207 -17.73 13.02 3.97
CA GLU A 207 -18.97 12.53 4.55
C GLU A 207 -19.12 13.06 5.99
N ARG A 208 -20.36 13.21 6.44
CA ARG A 208 -20.68 13.64 7.80
C ARG A 208 -20.91 12.42 8.68
N TYR A 209 -20.17 12.35 9.78
CA TYR A 209 -20.27 11.29 10.78
C TYR A 209 -20.74 11.83 12.12
N SER A 210 -21.42 10.98 12.90
CA SER A 210 -21.64 11.19 14.33
C SER A 210 -20.62 10.32 15.06
N LEU A 211 -19.55 10.93 15.58
CA LEU A 211 -18.43 10.24 16.22
C LEU A 211 -18.44 10.51 17.72
N LYS A 212 -18.00 9.54 18.53
CA LYS A 212 -17.80 9.74 19.95
C LYS A 212 -16.51 10.52 20.19
N ASN A 213 -16.60 11.61 20.95
CA ASN A 213 -15.45 12.34 21.44
C ASN A 213 -14.98 11.69 22.73
N VAL A 214 -13.77 11.17 22.74
CA VAL A 214 -13.21 10.41 23.88
C VAL A 214 -13.02 11.26 25.14
N ASP A 215 -12.75 12.58 24.96
CA ASP A 215 -12.51 13.49 26.07
C ASP A 215 -13.80 13.86 26.85
N THR A 216 -14.94 13.92 26.15
CA THR A 216 -16.21 14.35 26.73
C THR A 216 -17.24 13.22 26.86
N GLY A 217 -17.03 12.10 26.17
CA GLY A 217 -18.00 11.01 26.04
C GLY A 217 -19.21 11.33 25.14
N ASN A 218 -19.33 12.55 24.66
CA ASN A 218 -20.46 12.99 23.83
C ASN A 218 -20.23 12.68 22.34
N ARG A 219 -21.32 12.52 21.60
CA ARG A 219 -21.24 12.43 20.13
C ARG A 219 -21.14 13.81 19.51
N VAL A 220 -20.19 13.96 18.61
CA VAL A 220 -19.95 15.19 17.85
C VAL A 220 -20.04 14.92 16.35
N SER A 221 -20.41 15.95 15.60
CA SER A 221 -20.42 15.86 14.14
C SER A 221 -19.01 16.11 13.60
N ALA A 222 -18.50 15.20 12.78
CA ALA A 222 -17.21 15.35 12.09
C ALA A 222 -17.35 15.05 10.61
N LYS A 223 -16.38 15.50 9.83
CA LYS A 223 -16.26 15.22 8.40
C LYS A 223 -14.86 14.68 8.11
N ASP A 224 -14.70 14.03 6.96
CA ASP A 224 -13.43 13.48 6.47
C ASP A 224 -13.02 14.03 5.09
N PRO A 225 -12.97 15.38 4.90
CA PRO A 225 -12.60 15.96 3.63
C PRO A 225 -11.16 15.66 3.26
N TYR A 226 -10.92 15.52 1.95
CA TYR A 226 -9.57 15.37 1.43
C TYR A 226 -9.40 16.04 0.07
N SER A 227 -8.15 16.35 -0.27
CA SER A 227 -7.75 16.72 -1.62
C SER A 227 -6.39 16.11 -1.94
N GLU A 228 -6.21 15.72 -3.20
CA GLU A 228 -4.95 15.15 -3.66
C GLU A 228 -4.59 15.57 -5.07
N SER A 229 -3.31 15.59 -5.33
CA SER A 229 -2.74 15.81 -6.66
C SER A 229 -1.60 14.85 -6.92
N HIS A 230 -1.55 14.31 -8.15
CA HIS A 230 -0.49 13.43 -8.62
C HIS A 230 0.00 13.90 -9.97
N PHE A 231 1.32 13.87 -10.13
CA PHE A 231 1.99 14.18 -11.38
C PHE A 231 2.98 13.06 -11.69
N TYR A 232 2.88 12.48 -12.87
CA TYR A 232 3.79 11.49 -13.39
C TYR A 232 4.39 12.01 -14.69
N LEU A 233 5.70 11.96 -14.80
CA LEU A 233 6.42 12.21 -16.03
C LEU A 233 7.36 11.04 -16.26
N THR A 234 7.20 10.37 -17.39
CA THR A 234 8.06 9.24 -17.78
C THR A 234 8.58 9.46 -19.19
N LYS A 235 9.88 9.31 -19.38
CA LYS A 235 10.48 9.21 -20.70
C LYS A 235 11.14 7.85 -20.83
N SER A 236 10.64 7.04 -21.75
CA SER A 236 11.17 5.71 -22.06
C SER A 236 11.76 5.66 -23.45
N THR A 237 12.85 4.91 -23.58
CA THR A 237 13.43 4.42 -24.82
C THR A 237 13.51 2.90 -24.73
N GLN A 238 14.07 2.23 -25.72
CA GLN A 238 14.30 0.78 -25.65
C GLN A 238 15.23 0.36 -24.50
N GLN A 239 16.20 1.21 -24.13
CA GLN A 239 17.22 0.90 -23.14
C GLN A 239 17.12 1.71 -21.85
N SER A 240 16.37 2.83 -21.84
CA SER A 240 16.40 3.75 -20.71
C SER A 240 15.00 4.19 -20.32
N ARG A 241 14.80 4.41 -19.02
CA ARG A 241 13.58 5.00 -18.48
C ARG A 241 13.93 6.02 -17.41
N LEU A 242 13.54 7.27 -17.65
CA LEU A 242 13.56 8.35 -16.66
C LEU A 242 12.15 8.59 -16.15
N GLN A 243 12.00 8.69 -14.83
CA GLN A 243 10.68 8.89 -14.19
C GLN A 243 10.78 9.99 -13.15
N LEU A 244 9.72 10.79 -13.09
CA LEU A 244 9.46 11.74 -12.01
C LEU A 244 8.01 11.55 -11.54
N HIS A 245 7.82 11.30 -10.27
CA HIS A 245 6.51 11.20 -9.65
C HIS A 245 6.43 12.16 -8.47
N HIS A 246 5.39 13.00 -8.43
CA HIS A 246 5.07 13.86 -7.29
C HIS A 246 3.63 13.62 -6.85
N HIS A 247 3.45 13.45 -5.57
CA HIS A 247 2.16 13.24 -4.93
C HIS A 247 2.00 14.15 -3.73
N ARG A 248 0.83 14.75 -3.58
CA ARG A 248 0.42 15.47 -2.37
C ARG A 248 -1.00 15.08 -1.99
N ASN A 249 -1.21 14.75 -0.72
CA ASN A 249 -2.51 14.47 -0.13
C ASN A 249 -2.70 15.33 1.10
N ILE A 250 -3.83 16.04 1.15
CA ILE A 250 -4.27 16.84 2.29
C ILE A 250 -5.58 16.25 2.80
N SER A 251 -5.65 15.95 4.09
CA SER A 251 -6.88 15.51 4.76
C SER A 251 -7.08 16.30 6.04
N SER A 252 -8.33 16.52 6.45
CA SER A 252 -8.65 17.26 7.68
C SER A 252 -9.91 16.70 8.34
N GLY A 253 -10.15 17.12 9.58
CA GLY A 253 -11.25 16.61 10.38
C GLY A 253 -11.09 15.13 10.76
N PHE A 254 -12.20 14.47 11.09
CA PHE A 254 -12.27 13.08 11.47
C PHE A 254 -11.45 12.75 12.73
N TYR A 255 -11.03 11.48 12.91
CA TYR A 255 -10.11 11.12 13.99
C TYR A 255 -8.66 11.45 13.64
N SER A 256 -7.92 11.98 14.62
CA SER A 256 -6.46 11.96 14.64
C SER A 256 -6.01 11.61 16.05
N LEU A 257 -5.16 10.58 16.19
CA LEU A 257 -4.76 10.03 17.48
C LEU A 257 -5.97 9.76 18.40
N ASP A 258 -7.03 9.21 17.78
CA ASP A 258 -8.31 8.82 18.39
C ASP A 258 -9.16 9.97 18.97
N ARG A 259 -8.83 11.19 18.64
CA ARG A 259 -9.63 12.37 19.01
C ARG A 259 -10.26 13.01 17.79
N VAL A 260 -11.49 13.47 17.96
CA VAL A 260 -12.23 14.20 16.93
C VAL A 260 -12.03 15.69 17.15
N ASP A 261 -11.46 16.36 16.14
CA ASP A 261 -11.34 17.81 16.14
C ASP A 261 -11.33 18.31 14.68
N ASN A 262 -12.45 18.91 14.25
CA ASN A 262 -12.61 19.36 12.87
C ASN A 262 -11.73 20.58 12.54
N ASP A 263 -11.33 21.35 13.52
CA ASP A 263 -10.58 22.58 13.33
C ASP A 263 -9.06 22.35 13.36
N LEU A 264 -8.62 21.43 14.22
CA LEU A 264 -7.20 21.15 14.42
C LEU A 264 -6.72 19.95 13.61
N ASN A 265 -7.47 18.84 13.59
CA ASN A 265 -7.01 17.61 12.93
C ASN A 265 -6.78 17.83 11.45
N ALA A 266 -5.53 17.74 11.02
CA ALA A 266 -5.14 17.87 9.62
C ALA A 266 -3.85 17.07 9.34
N SER A 267 -3.67 16.71 8.09
CA SER A 267 -2.44 16.08 7.62
C SER A 267 -2.17 16.51 6.17
N ASP A 268 -0.93 16.95 5.90
CA ASP A 268 -0.39 17.26 4.57
C ASP A 268 0.79 16.34 4.29
N ARG A 269 0.64 15.45 3.33
CA ARG A 269 1.66 14.45 2.96
C ARG A 269 2.12 14.69 1.55
N GLN A 270 3.41 14.77 1.37
CA GLN A 270 4.06 14.98 0.08
C GLN A 270 5.11 13.90 -0.14
N TYR A 271 5.15 13.39 -1.36
CA TYR A 271 6.12 12.42 -1.81
C TYR A 271 6.61 12.80 -3.20
N THR A 272 7.91 12.83 -3.39
CA THR A 272 8.54 13.06 -4.70
C THR A 272 9.57 11.99 -4.94
N MET A 273 9.50 11.32 -6.08
CA MET A 273 10.45 10.32 -6.55
C MET A 273 11.01 10.74 -7.91
N ALA A 274 12.31 10.60 -8.07
CA ALA A 274 12.97 10.62 -9.36
C ALA A 274 13.77 9.33 -9.52
N SER A 275 13.68 8.67 -10.66
CA SER A 275 14.49 7.47 -10.95
C SER A 275 14.95 7.42 -12.38
N TYR A 276 16.13 6.83 -12.60
CA TYR A 276 16.68 6.54 -13.90
C TYR A 276 17.12 5.09 -13.95
N ASN A 277 16.63 4.36 -14.94
CA ASN A 277 17.00 2.97 -15.21
C ASN A 277 17.62 2.89 -16.58
N HIS A 278 18.67 2.12 -16.73
CA HIS A 278 19.34 1.87 -18.01
C HIS A 278 19.76 0.41 -18.14
N ARG A 279 19.52 -0.17 -19.33
CA ARG A 279 19.92 -1.53 -19.68
C ARG A 279 20.99 -1.48 -20.78
N PHE A 280 22.14 -2.04 -20.49
CA PHE A 280 23.24 -2.22 -21.41
C PHE A 280 23.15 -3.63 -22.01
N ASN A 281 22.68 -3.74 -23.25
CA ASN A 281 22.68 -5.01 -23.98
C ASN A 281 24.08 -5.22 -24.57
N LEU A 282 24.88 -6.07 -23.95
CA LEU A 282 26.25 -6.33 -24.37
C LEU A 282 26.31 -7.37 -25.50
N ASN A 283 25.44 -8.38 -25.41
CA ASN A 283 25.16 -9.34 -26.49
C ASN A 283 23.82 -10.05 -26.22
N ASP A 284 23.43 -11.03 -27.03
CA ASP A 284 22.15 -11.76 -26.93
C ASP A 284 22.04 -12.61 -25.65
N TYR A 285 23.13 -12.83 -24.93
CA TYR A 285 23.18 -13.70 -23.74
C TYR A 285 23.57 -12.99 -22.45
N PHE A 286 23.92 -11.70 -22.54
CA PHE A 286 24.45 -10.97 -21.40
C PHE A 286 24.03 -9.51 -21.40
N ASP A 287 23.33 -9.11 -20.35
CA ASP A 287 22.87 -7.75 -20.10
C ASP A 287 23.36 -7.23 -18.76
N ILE A 288 23.46 -5.90 -18.63
CA ILE A 288 23.65 -5.22 -17.35
C ILE A 288 22.56 -4.17 -17.21
N SER A 289 21.79 -4.26 -16.12
CA SER A 289 20.77 -3.29 -15.76
C SER A 289 21.26 -2.42 -14.61
N SER A 290 21.14 -1.10 -14.73
CA SER A 290 21.45 -0.14 -13.69
C SER A 290 20.22 0.68 -13.32
N SER A 291 20.06 1.00 -12.05
CA SER A 291 18.97 1.83 -11.53
C SER A 291 19.52 2.78 -10.46
N VAL A 292 19.14 4.04 -10.53
CA VAL A 292 19.36 5.02 -9.46
C VAL A 292 18.08 5.76 -9.15
N PHE A 293 17.84 6.09 -7.89
CA PHE A 293 16.66 6.83 -7.51
C PHE A 293 16.90 7.79 -6.34
N LEU A 294 16.04 8.80 -6.25
CA LEU A 294 15.96 9.75 -5.16
C LEU A 294 14.50 9.86 -4.72
N ASN A 295 14.23 9.64 -3.44
CA ASN A 295 12.94 9.85 -2.81
C ASN A 295 13.02 10.98 -1.80
N VAL A 296 12.05 11.90 -1.83
CA VAL A 296 11.89 12.94 -0.81
C VAL A 296 10.48 12.89 -0.29
N ARG A 297 10.34 12.76 1.02
CA ARG A 297 9.05 12.74 1.69
C ARG A 297 8.98 13.85 2.73
N ARG A 298 7.81 14.50 2.78
CA ARG A 298 7.43 15.46 3.81
C ARG A 298 6.05 15.10 4.32
N ASN A 299 5.89 15.13 5.63
CA ASN A 299 4.61 14.92 6.27
C ASN A 299 4.46 15.93 7.38
N GLN A 300 3.36 16.64 7.40
CA GLN A 300 2.97 17.55 8.47
C GLN A 300 1.60 17.11 8.96
N PHE A 301 1.43 17.06 10.27
CA PHE A 301 0.15 16.77 10.89
C PHE A 301 -0.11 17.71 12.05
N SER A 302 -1.36 17.98 12.34
CA SER A 302 -1.82 18.66 13.53
C SER A 302 -2.84 17.79 14.26
N ALA A 303 -2.72 17.73 15.58
CA ALA A 303 -3.61 16.91 16.40
C ALA A 303 -3.67 17.44 17.84
N ARG A 304 -4.79 17.13 18.50
CA ARG A 304 -4.94 17.25 19.95
C ARG A 304 -4.42 15.97 20.60
N LEU A 305 -3.52 16.11 21.58
CA LEU A 305 -2.88 14.97 22.25
C LEU A 305 -3.50 14.64 23.62
N SER A 306 -4.23 15.58 24.23
CA SER A 306 -4.89 15.37 25.53
C SER A 306 -6.27 16.02 25.60
N ALA A 307 -7.07 15.66 26.61
CA ALA A 307 -8.27 16.39 26.94
C ALA A 307 -7.95 17.82 27.45
N PRO A 308 -8.85 18.80 27.25
CA PRO A 308 -8.76 20.09 27.91
C PRO A 308 -8.69 19.93 29.45
N GLY A 309 -7.80 20.68 30.09
CA GLY A 309 -7.61 20.63 31.54
C GLY A 309 -6.79 19.45 32.07
N ALA A 310 -6.33 18.54 31.22
CA ALA A 310 -5.55 17.37 31.65
C ALA A 310 -4.25 17.73 32.40
N LEU A 311 -3.63 18.89 32.08
CA LEU A 311 -2.41 19.36 32.72
C LEU A 311 -2.63 20.56 33.67
N ALA A 312 -3.88 20.96 33.95
CA ALA A 312 -4.17 22.18 34.69
C ALA A 312 -3.54 22.26 36.09
N SER A 313 -3.43 21.11 36.77
CA SER A 313 -2.85 21.01 38.12
C SER A 313 -1.30 20.93 38.15
N ILE A 314 -0.68 20.64 37.00
CA ILE A 314 0.75 20.37 36.89
C ILE A 314 1.45 21.25 35.86
N SER A 315 0.78 22.26 35.31
CA SER A 315 1.37 23.21 34.35
C SER A 315 1.69 24.56 34.98
N HIS A 316 2.68 25.26 34.39
CA HIS A 316 3.07 26.64 34.77
C HIS A 316 3.28 27.51 33.53
N PRO A 317 2.56 28.66 33.40
CA PRO A 317 1.39 28.99 34.20
C PRO A 317 0.30 27.95 34.12
N SER A 318 -0.57 27.84 35.13
CA SER A 318 -1.67 26.88 35.12
C SER A 318 -2.60 27.15 33.93
N SER A 319 -2.88 26.10 33.16
CA SER A 319 -3.69 26.22 31.95
C SER A 319 -4.69 25.07 31.83
N SER A 320 -5.90 25.40 31.43
CA SER A 320 -6.93 24.44 31.08
C SER A 320 -6.93 24.05 29.59
N ALA A 321 -5.93 24.51 28.82
CA ALA A 321 -5.79 24.14 27.41
C ALA A 321 -5.53 22.62 27.27
N ALA A 322 -5.97 22.05 26.16
CA ALA A 322 -5.50 20.73 25.72
C ALA A 322 -4.06 20.82 25.24
N ILE A 323 -3.33 19.71 25.24
CA ILE A 323 -2.08 19.62 24.48
C ILE A 323 -2.43 19.58 23.00
N GLU A 324 -1.96 20.58 22.27
CA GLU A 324 -2.08 20.68 20.82
C GLU A 324 -0.68 20.64 20.21
N ALA A 325 -0.52 19.84 19.15
CA ALA A 325 0.78 19.70 18.50
C ALA A 325 0.65 19.77 16.98
N ILE A 326 1.64 20.40 16.36
CA ILE A 326 1.88 20.37 14.92
C ILE A 326 3.20 19.64 14.72
N GLY A 327 3.12 18.40 14.25
CA GLY A 327 4.29 17.58 13.96
C GLY A 327 4.69 17.67 12.49
N ALA A 328 5.99 17.70 12.23
CA ALA A 328 6.54 17.65 10.89
C ALA A 328 7.67 16.61 10.80
N THR A 329 7.65 15.82 9.73
CA THR A 329 8.72 14.88 9.41
C THR A 329 9.21 15.08 7.99
N LYS A 330 10.51 14.91 7.78
CA LYS A 330 11.14 14.91 6.47
C LYS A 330 12.12 13.76 6.38
N SER A 331 12.10 13.04 5.27
CA SER A 331 13.09 12.01 4.97
C SER A 331 13.50 12.09 3.50
N LYS A 332 14.74 11.73 3.23
CA LYS A 332 15.28 11.55 1.88
C LYS A 332 15.92 10.17 1.80
N GLN A 333 15.84 9.56 0.66
CA GLN A 333 16.50 8.29 0.36
C GLN A 333 17.12 8.38 -1.03
N PHE A 334 18.35 7.90 -1.13
CA PHE A 334 19.03 7.68 -2.41
C PHE A 334 19.35 6.20 -2.52
N GLY A 335 19.11 5.61 -3.69
CA GLY A 335 19.46 4.21 -3.95
C GLY A 335 20.11 4.03 -5.31
N ALA A 336 20.97 3.03 -5.39
CA ALA A 336 21.60 2.56 -6.62
C ALA A 336 21.58 1.03 -6.64
N LYS A 337 21.25 0.45 -7.78
CA LYS A 337 21.20 -1.01 -7.99
C LYS A 337 21.85 -1.35 -9.33
N LEU A 338 22.64 -2.42 -9.35
CA LEU A 338 23.24 -2.97 -10.54
C LEU A 338 22.92 -4.47 -10.59
N VAL A 339 22.50 -4.97 -11.75
CA VAL A 339 22.21 -6.38 -12.00
C VAL A 339 22.86 -6.80 -13.29
N ALA A 340 23.58 -7.91 -13.27
CA ALA A 340 24.15 -8.56 -14.45
C ALA A 340 23.37 -9.86 -14.67
N ASP A 341 22.88 -10.04 -15.89
CA ASP A 341 22.00 -11.12 -16.31
C ASP A 341 22.68 -11.96 -17.39
N TRP A 342 22.81 -13.28 -17.17
CA TRP A 342 23.29 -14.25 -18.13
C TRP A 342 22.20 -15.22 -18.54
N ILE A 343 21.97 -15.36 -19.82
CA ILE A 343 21.00 -16.29 -20.40
C ILE A 343 21.75 -17.49 -20.95
N PHE A 344 21.36 -18.69 -20.54
CA PHE A 344 21.88 -19.98 -21.01
C PHE A 344 20.78 -20.73 -21.76
N ILE A 345 21.12 -21.84 -22.40
CA ILE A 345 20.16 -22.66 -23.16
C ILE A 345 19.00 -23.14 -22.25
N ASP A 346 19.34 -23.59 -21.03
CA ASP A 346 18.38 -24.16 -20.09
C ASP A 346 18.30 -23.37 -18.77
N GLY A 347 18.70 -22.09 -18.76
CA GLY A 347 18.72 -21.33 -17.51
C GLY A 347 19.05 -19.87 -17.66
N HIS A 348 18.90 -19.16 -16.53
CA HIS A 348 19.17 -17.75 -16.38
C HIS A 348 19.85 -17.49 -15.03
N LEU A 349 20.92 -16.72 -15.02
CA LEU A 349 21.61 -16.29 -13.81
C LEU A 349 21.62 -14.77 -13.71
N SER A 350 21.04 -14.25 -12.65
CA SER A 350 21.14 -12.84 -12.26
C SER A 350 22.05 -12.70 -11.05
N VAL A 351 22.98 -11.76 -11.08
CA VAL A 351 23.83 -11.39 -9.94
C VAL A 351 23.84 -9.87 -9.82
N GLY A 352 23.66 -9.35 -8.60
CA GLY A 352 23.60 -7.92 -8.43
C GLY A 352 24.02 -7.42 -7.07
N GLY A 353 24.08 -6.09 -6.98
CA GLY A 353 24.34 -5.35 -5.77
C GLY A 353 23.40 -4.14 -5.67
N GLU A 354 23.12 -3.74 -4.45
CA GLU A 354 22.26 -2.60 -4.12
C GLU A 354 22.87 -1.81 -2.98
N TYR A 355 22.78 -0.49 -3.08
CA TYR A 355 23.12 0.46 -2.06
C TYR A 355 21.92 1.38 -1.80
N LEU A 356 21.56 1.56 -0.53
CA LEU A 356 20.51 2.47 -0.09
C LEU A 356 21.03 3.36 1.02
N TYR A 357 20.94 4.65 0.81
CA TYR A 357 21.18 5.69 1.81
C TYR A 357 19.86 6.30 2.26
N SER A 358 19.63 6.37 3.56
CA SER A 358 18.53 7.08 4.18
C SER A 358 19.06 8.20 5.05
N ASP A 359 18.76 9.44 4.61
CA ASP A 359 19.09 10.69 5.36
C ASP A 359 18.45 10.65 6.76
N PRO A 360 19.11 11.20 7.80
CA PRO A 360 18.53 11.26 9.12
C PRO A 360 17.12 11.86 9.09
N VAL A 361 16.15 11.08 9.58
CA VAL A 361 14.77 11.54 9.64
C VAL A 361 14.68 12.63 10.68
N SER A 362 14.29 13.84 10.28
CA SER A 362 13.96 14.89 11.23
C SER A 362 12.48 14.84 11.58
N GLY A 363 12.17 14.67 12.86
CA GLY A 363 10.83 14.75 13.42
C GLY A 363 10.78 15.82 14.49
N VAL A 364 10.05 16.91 14.24
CA VAL A 364 9.87 18.02 15.17
C VAL A 364 8.40 18.28 15.39
N ALA A 365 7.98 18.41 16.64
CA ALA A 365 6.65 18.85 17.02
C ALA A 365 6.71 20.26 17.62
N PHE A 366 5.78 21.10 17.23
CA PHE A 366 5.52 22.39 17.86
C PHE A 366 4.32 22.22 18.76
N ALA A 367 4.51 22.30 20.08
CA ALA A 367 3.46 22.06 21.06
C ALA A 367 3.32 23.25 22.03
N ASN A 368 2.09 23.47 22.48
CA ASN A 368 1.76 24.52 23.46
C ASN A 368 2.14 24.16 24.91
N PHE A 369 2.63 22.95 25.14
CA PHE A 369 3.24 22.50 26.41
C PHE A 369 4.62 21.90 26.16
N ASN A 370 5.47 21.91 27.16
CA ASN A 370 6.79 21.29 27.10
C ASN A 370 6.66 19.75 27.13
N LEU A 371 6.66 19.13 25.95
CA LEU A 371 6.53 17.68 25.82
C LEU A 371 7.72 16.91 26.40
N GLN A 372 8.93 17.54 26.44
CA GLN A 372 10.10 16.95 27.06
C GLN A 372 9.91 16.81 28.57
N GLN A 373 9.54 17.92 29.26
CA GLN A 373 9.26 17.88 30.70
C GLN A 373 8.18 16.86 31.04
N LEU A 374 7.11 16.79 30.20
CA LEU A 374 6.04 15.81 30.39
C LEU A 374 6.55 14.37 30.25
N SER A 375 7.39 14.11 29.27
CA SER A 375 8.01 12.79 29.05
C SER A 375 8.94 12.39 30.18
N ASP A 376 9.72 13.32 30.69
CA ASP A 376 10.69 13.13 31.76
C ASP A 376 10.07 13.20 33.18
N GLN A 377 8.74 13.40 33.26
CA GLN A 377 7.99 13.58 34.52
C GLN A 377 8.51 14.74 35.37
N GLN A 378 9.01 15.79 34.71
CA GLN A 378 9.49 17.02 35.35
C GLN A 378 8.33 18.00 35.53
N PHE A 379 7.93 18.25 36.76
CA PHE A 379 6.80 19.12 37.09
C PHE A 379 7.26 20.39 37.87
N PRO A 380 6.58 21.53 37.64
CA PRO A 380 5.49 21.78 36.71
C PRO A 380 5.93 21.76 35.24
N VAL A 381 4.99 21.40 34.35
CA VAL A 381 5.19 21.44 32.88
C VAL A 381 4.97 22.87 32.39
N ASP A 382 5.90 23.41 31.64
CA ASP A 382 5.78 24.76 31.08
C ASP A 382 4.68 24.81 29.99
N TYR A 383 3.84 25.84 30.09
CA TYR A 383 2.79 26.14 29.11
C TYR A 383 3.18 27.41 28.32
N TYR A 384 3.14 27.34 27.00
CA TYR A 384 3.64 28.37 26.09
C TYR A 384 2.54 29.16 25.36
N ASP A 385 1.25 28.91 25.66
CA ASP A 385 0.10 29.60 25.05
C ASP A 385 0.20 29.63 23.51
N ASN A 386 0.34 30.80 22.92
CA ASN A 386 0.40 31.01 21.47
C ASN A 386 1.84 30.96 20.89
N GLU A 387 2.84 30.67 21.67
CA GLU A 387 4.25 30.55 21.26
C GLU A 387 4.74 29.09 21.42
N PRO A 388 4.27 28.14 20.61
CA PRO A 388 4.56 26.71 20.77
C PRO A 388 6.06 26.45 20.63
N LEU A 389 6.62 25.64 21.54
CA LEU A 389 8.01 25.25 21.53
C LEU A 389 8.24 24.10 20.53
N ALA A 390 9.33 24.20 19.79
CA ALA A 390 9.81 23.13 18.92
C ALA A 390 10.52 22.04 19.74
N VAL A 391 9.98 20.81 19.71
CA VAL A 391 10.55 19.66 20.43
C VAL A 391 10.80 18.54 19.43
N PRO A 392 12.02 18.01 19.33
CA PRO A 392 12.28 16.83 18.52
C PRO A 392 11.54 15.62 19.14
N PHE A 393 10.80 14.87 18.32
CA PHE A 393 10.12 13.65 18.76
C PHE A 393 10.67 12.38 18.11
N ILE A 394 11.65 12.53 17.21
CA ILE A 394 12.42 11.44 16.63
C ILE A 394 13.90 11.79 16.76
N ARG A 395 14.68 10.86 17.30
CA ARG A 395 16.14 10.93 17.27
C ARG A 395 16.62 10.75 15.84
N PRO A 396 17.44 11.67 15.31
CA PRO A 396 18.01 11.51 13.98
C PRO A 396 18.76 10.18 13.87
N ASN A 397 18.45 9.40 12.84
CA ASN A 397 19.10 8.12 12.57
C ASN A 397 19.40 8.04 11.06
N GLU A 398 20.67 8.13 10.72
CA GLU A 398 21.21 7.92 9.38
C GLU A 398 21.42 6.42 9.15
N ASN A 399 21.16 5.94 7.95
CA ASN A 399 21.35 4.53 7.65
C ASN A 399 21.92 4.32 6.25
N HIS A 400 22.94 3.46 6.19
CA HIS A 400 23.49 2.89 4.96
C HIS A 400 23.17 1.41 4.92
N THR A 401 22.54 0.97 3.84
CA THR A 401 22.26 -0.46 3.60
C THR A 401 23.00 -0.90 2.35
N PHE A 402 23.69 -2.03 2.45
CA PHE A 402 24.40 -2.69 1.36
C PHE A 402 23.81 -4.08 1.15
N ALA A 403 23.62 -4.46 -0.09
CA ALA A 403 23.16 -5.81 -0.40
C ALA A 403 23.88 -6.38 -1.61
N ILE A 404 24.09 -7.70 -1.58
CA ILE A 404 24.48 -8.51 -2.73
C ILE A 404 23.47 -9.65 -2.88
N PHE A 405 23.16 -10.01 -4.11
CA PHE A 405 22.17 -11.05 -4.38
C PHE A 405 22.46 -11.81 -5.66
N SER A 406 21.93 -13.03 -5.72
CA SER A 406 21.96 -13.85 -6.93
C SER A 406 20.66 -14.64 -7.05
N GLU A 407 20.26 -14.93 -8.28
CA GLU A 407 19.17 -15.86 -8.61
C GLU A 407 19.58 -16.69 -9.80
N PHE A 408 19.49 -18.00 -9.66
CA PHE A 408 19.72 -18.96 -10.72
C PHE A 408 18.43 -19.74 -11.00
N GLN A 409 17.95 -19.62 -12.23
CA GLN A 409 16.79 -20.35 -12.72
C GLN A 409 17.28 -21.40 -13.70
N GLN A 410 16.74 -22.62 -13.59
CA GLN A 410 17.08 -23.73 -14.44
C GLN A 410 15.86 -24.54 -14.85
N GLN A 411 15.69 -24.81 -16.12
CA GLN A 411 14.81 -25.85 -16.62
C GLN A 411 15.55 -27.21 -16.54
N VAL A 412 15.30 -27.95 -15.45
CA VAL A 412 15.97 -29.21 -15.19
C VAL A 412 15.49 -30.32 -16.13
N THR A 413 14.21 -30.29 -16.47
CA THR A 413 13.57 -31.12 -17.50
C THR A 413 12.49 -30.32 -18.21
N SER A 414 11.93 -30.83 -19.29
CA SER A 414 10.82 -30.19 -19.99
C SER A 414 9.58 -29.92 -19.10
N LYS A 415 9.48 -30.54 -17.92
CA LYS A 415 8.38 -30.42 -16.97
C LYS A 415 8.76 -29.89 -15.62
N PHE A 416 10.04 -29.66 -15.36
CA PHE A 416 10.50 -29.29 -14.03
C PHE A 416 11.47 -28.12 -14.08
N ASN A 417 11.04 -27.00 -13.49
CA ASN A 417 11.82 -25.79 -13.31
C ASN A 417 12.21 -25.63 -11.83
N SER A 418 13.43 -25.19 -11.59
CA SER A 418 13.96 -24.88 -10.26
C SER A 418 14.57 -23.48 -10.24
N ILE A 419 14.37 -22.77 -9.14
CA ILE A 419 14.86 -21.42 -8.93
C ILE A 419 15.53 -21.38 -7.55
N TYR A 420 16.77 -20.91 -7.53
CA TYR A 420 17.61 -20.78 -6.35
C TYR A 420 18.03 -19.33 -6.22
N SER A 421 17.66 -18.67 -5.14
CA SER A 421 18.05 -17.29 -4.91
C SER A 421 18.67 -17.13 -3.54
N LEU A 422 19.65 -16.25 -3.43
CA LEU A 422 20.33 -15.90 -2.19
C LEU A 422 20.57 -14.39 -2.17
N ARG A 423 20.27 -13.76 -1.04
CA ARG A 423 20.57 -12.36 -0.80
C ARG A 423 21.23 -12.20 0.57
N PHE A 424 22.19 -11.29 0.65
CA PHE A 424 22.78 -10.80 1.89
C PHE A 424 22.54 -9.28 1.96
N ASP A 425 21.96 -8.82 3.05
CA ASP A 425 21.78 -7.40 3.37
C ASP A 425 22.55 -7.06 4.65
N TYR A 426 23.18 -5.88 4.68
CA TYR A 426 23.79 -5.31 5.87
C TYR A 426 23.27 -3.89 6.08
N ALA A 427 22.78 -3.59 7.29
CA ALA A 427 22.30 -2.27 7.69
C ALA A 427 23.21 -1.69 8.80
N GLU A 428 23.83 -0.56 8.50
CA GLU A 428 24.85 0.03 9.40
C GLU A 428 24.25 0.51 10.72
N ASN A 429 23.04 1.08 10.71
CA ASN A 429 22.40 1.65 11.91
C ASN A 429 22.02 0.61 12.99
N ILE A 430 21.91 -0.67 12.64
CA ILE A 430 21.68 -1.77 13.58
C ILE A 430 22.88 -2.71 13.70
N GLY A 431 23.90 -2.55 12.83
CA GLY A 431 25.13 -3.33 12.86
C GLY A 431 24.94 -4.81 12.51
N GLU A 432 23.82 -5.18 11.86
CA GLU A 432 23.46 -6.58 11.58
C GLU A 432 23.37 -6.87 10.08
N GLY A 433 23.62 -8.12 9.72
CA GLY A 433 23.49 -8.66 8.38
C GLY A 433 22.55 -9.85 8.31
N GLU A 434 21.69 -9.88 7.30
CA GLU A 434 20.71 -10.94 7.07
C GLU A 434 21.02 -11.73 5.81
N VAL A 435 20.95 -13.07 5.92
CA VAL A 435 21.09 -14.00 4.78
C VAL A 435 19.74 -14.59 4.46
N LEU A 436 19.28 -14.39 3.22
CA LEU A 436 17.92 -14.69 2.79
C LEU A 436 17.92 -15.69 1.63
N PRO A 437 17.78 -17.00 1.91
CA PRO A 437 17.59 -17.99 0.87
C PRO A 437 16.16 -18.02 0.36
N ARG A 438 16.01 -18.35 -0.93
CA ARG A 438 14.74 -18.69 -1.57
C ARG A 438 14.91 -19.85 -2.51
N LEU A 439 14.01 -20.82 -2.43
CA LEU A 439 13.92 -21.97 -3.30
C LEU A 439 12.51 -22.02 -3.89
N ALA A 440 12.41 -22.25 -5.19
CA ALA A 440 11.13 -22.47 -5.84
C ALA A 440 11.23 -23.64 -6.82
N PHE A 441 10.26 -24.54 -6.78
CA PHE A 441 10.13 -25.69 -7.63
C PHE A 441 8.78 -25.66 -8.32
N ILE A 442 8.78 -25.81 -9.63
CA ILE A 442 7.58 -25.78 -10.45
C ILE A 442 7.56 -27.06 -11.30
N TYR A 443 6.57 -27.90 -11.05
CA TYR A 443 6.39 -29.16 -11.77
C TYR A 443 5.11 -29.13 -12.61
N GLU A 444 5.27 -29.31 -13.91
CA GLU A 444 4.17 -29.42 -14.87
C GLU A 444 3.62 -30.87 -14.88
N LEU A 445 2.47 -31.09 -14.24
CA LEU A 445 1.77 -32.37 -14.29
C LEU A 445 1.31 -32.67 -15.74
N ASN A 446 0.79 -31.65 -16.39
CA ASN A 446 0.42 -31.59 -17.81
C ASN A 446 0.28 -30.13 -18.24
N GLU A 447 0.07 -29.85 -19.53
CA GLU A 447 -0.01 -28.51 -20.12
C GLU A 447 -0.95 -27.52 -19.40
N ARG A 448 -1.85 -28.02 -18.54
CA ARG A 448 -2.86 -27.22 -17.83
C ARG A 448 -2.69 -27.18 -16.32
N ASN A 449 -1.92 -28.09 -15.75
CA ASN A 449 -1.83 -28.27 -14.30
C ASN A 449 -0.40 -28.23 -13.82
N PHE A 450 -0.15 -27.41 -12.82
CA PHE A 450 1.17 -27.15 -12.23
C PHE A 450 1.11 -27.34 -10.71
N ILE A 451 2.11 -27.97 -10.15
CA ILE A 451 2.37 -27.94 -8.71
C ILE A 451 3.59 -27.07 -8.48
N LYS A 452 3.46 -26.09 -7.60
CA LYS A 452 4.55 -25.21 -7.23
C LYS A 452 4.82 -25.36 -5.74
N ALA A 453 6.09 -25.38 -5.35
CA ALA A 453 6.51 -25.44 -3.95
C ALA A 453 7.55 -24.36 -3.71
N PHE A 454 7.38 -23.58 -2.64
CA PHE A 454 8.25 -22.45 -2.31
C PHE A 454 8.75 -22.56 -0.87
N TYR A 455 10.02 -22.22 -0.69
CA TYR A 455 10.62 -21.91 0.59
C TYR A 455 11.30 -20.55 0.46
N SER A 456 11.02 -19.62 1.33
CA SER A 456 11.60 -18.27 1.26
C SER A 456 11.75 -17.64 2.63
N GLN A 457 12.82 -16.87 2.78
CA GLN A 457 13.01 -16.01 3.94
C GLN A 457 12.95 -14.53 3.52
N ALA A 458 12.45 -13.71 4.44
CA ALA A 458 12.46 -12.27 4.32
C ALA A 458 12.70 -11.63 5.68
N PHE A 459 13.02 -10.34 5.67
CA PHE A 459 13.31 -9.60 6.89
C PHE A 459 12.77 -8.17 6.81
N ARG A 460 12.72 -7.52 7.96
CA ARG A 460 12.42 -6.11 8.11
C ARG A 460 13.31 -5.50 9.18
N ASN A 461 14.09 -4.50 8.80
CA ASN A 461 14.82 -3.69 9.77
C ASN A 461 13.84 -2.83 10.59
N PRO A 462 14.14 -2.56 11.87
CA PRO A 462 13.42 -1.56 12.63
C PRO A 462 13.52 -0.19 11.95
N ASP A 463 12.43 0.58 12.01
CA ASP A 463 12.36 1.91 11.40
C ASP A 463 12.73 3.05 12.38
N ALA A 464 12.80 4.28 11.88
CA ALA A 464 13.20 5.42 12.69
C ALA A 464 12.24 5.74 13.85
N ILE A 465 10.94 5.40 13.73
CA ILE A 465 10.00 5.50 14.85
C ILE A 465 10.32 4.45 15.91
N GLU A 466 10.56 3.23 15.49
CA GLU A 466 10.78 2.10 16.39
C GLU A 466 12.09 2.26 17.16
N LEU A 467 13.15 2.76 16.50
CA LEU A 467 14.44 3.04 17.13
C LEU A 467 14.45 4.35 17.91
N GLY A 468 13.88 5.42 17.35
CA GLY A 468 14.21 6.77 17.71
C GLY A 468 13.10 7.63 18.32
N THR A 469 11.90 7.10 18.64
CA THR A 469 10.85 7.90 19.27
C THR A 469 11.30 8.38 20.65
N ILE A 470 11.30 9.71 20.87
CA ILE A 470 11.67 10.40 22.10
C ILE A 470 10.65 11.49 22.44
N ASN A 471 10.71 12.03 23.64
CA ASN A 471 9.85 13.15 24.08
C ASN A 471 8.35 12.87 23.88
N ASN A 472 7.95 11.62 24.11
CA ASN A 472 6.58 11.16 23.98
C ASN A 472 6.22 10.30 25.22
N SER A 473 5.34 10.81 26.07
CA SER A 473 4.95 10.15 27.32
C SER A 473 4.15 8.84 27.12
N SER A 474 3.68 8.56 25.90
CA SER A 474 2.85 7.39 25.60
C SER A 474 3.55 6.33 24.75
N LEU A 475 4.65 6.65 24.08
CA LEU A 475 5.40 5.76 23.20
C LEU A 475 6.86 6.12 23.15
N LEU A 476 7.75 5.17 23.39
CA LEU A 476 9.21 5.35 23.29
C LEU A 476 9.80 4.36 22.28
N GLY A 477 10.85 4.80 21.60
CA GLY A 477 11.70 3.95 20.76
C GLY A 477 12.65 3.09 21.60
N ASN A 478 13.31 2.17 20.93
CA ASN A 478 14.30 1.29 21.54
C ASN A 478 15.46 1.06 20.55
N ASP A 479 16.66 1.46 20.94
CA ASP A 479 17.87 1.35 20.10
C ASP A 479 18.41 -0.09 20.04
N ASP A 480 17.98 -0.99 20.95
CA ASP A 480 18.43 -2.38 21.04
C ASP A 480 17.59 -3.32 20.12
N LEU A 481 16.72 -2.77 19.27
CA LEU A 481 15.91 -3.59 18.38
C LEU A 481 16.77 -4.23 17.30
N THR A 482 16.51 -5.53 17.06
CA THR A 482 17.07 -6.32 15.97
C THR A 482 16.05 -6.50 14.82
N SER A 483 16.52 -7.03 13.70
CA SER A 483 15.65 -7.29 12.54
C SER A 483 14.58 -8.35 12.86
N GLU A 484 13.38 -8.10 12.36
CA GLU A 484 12.29 -9.09 12.32
C GLU A 484 12.47 -9.97 11.08
N THR A 485 12.42 -11.28 11.23
CA THR A 485 12.58 -12.24 10.12
C THR A 485 11.36 -13.13 9.96
N ILE A 486 11.09 -13.56 8.73
CA ILE A 486 10.04 -14.52 8.41
C ILE A 486 10.60 -15.65 7.55
N THR A 487 10.20 -16.88 7.88
CA THR A 487 10.37 -18.07 7.04
C THR A 487 8.99 -18.52 6.56
N SER A 488 8.81 -18.68 5.25
CA SER A 488 7.58 -19.12 4.62
C SER A 488 7.78 -20.38 3.80
N THR A 489 6.86 -21.31 3.94
CA THR A 489 6.73 -22.49 3.06
C THR A 489 5.35 -22.49 2.44
N GLU A 490 5.26 -22.73 1.14
CA GLU A 490 4.01 -22.69 0.41
C GLU A 490 3.96 -23.81 -0.63
N VAL A 491 2.76 -24.40 -0.80
CA VAL A 491 2.46 -25.34 -1.90
C VAL A 491 1.22 -24.83 -2.63
N VAL A 492 1.31 -24.76 -3.95
CA VAL A 492 0.26 -24.24 -4.83
C VAL A 492 -0.08 -25.27 -5.89
N TRP A 493 -1.35 -25.55 -6.06
CA TRP A 493 -1.87 -26.15 -7.26
C TRP A 493 -2.45 -25.06 -8.15
N PHE A 494 -1.90 -24.93 -9.35
CA PHE A 494 -2.34 -23.99 -10.37
C PHE A 494 -2.86 -24.74 -11.58
N SER A 495 -4.11 -24.46 -11.98
CA SER A 495 -4.75 -25.06 -13.14
C SER A 495 -5.24 -23.96 -14.08
N GLN A 496 -4.80 -24.01 -15.35
CA GLN A 496 -5.16 -23.03 -16.37
C GLN A 496 -5.82 -23.69 -17.57
N HIS A 497 -6.86 -23.04 -18.06
CA HIS A 497 -7.61 -23.42 -19.26
C HIS A 497 -7.90 -22.16 -20.08
N SER A 498 -8.31 -22.31 -21.34
CA SER A 498 -8.62 -21.17 -22.21
C SER A 498 -9.69 -20.21 -21.66
N ARG A 499 -10.58 -20.69 -20.79
CA ARG A 499 -11.69 -19.89 -20.22
C ARG A 499 -11.69 -19.76 -18.71
N PHE A 500 -10.84 -20.48 -18.00
CA PHE A 500 -10.75 -20.34 -16.54
C PHE A 500 -9.36 -20.68 -16.04
N TYR A 501 -9.01 -20.11 -14.89
CA TYR A 501 -7.93 -20.61 -14.06
C TYR A 501 -8.38 -20.76 -12.61
N LEU A 502 -7.70 -21.66 -11.91
CA LEU A 502 -7.86 -21.92 -10.49
C LEU A 502 -6.46 -21.98 -9.85
N SER A 503 -6.29 -21.24 -8.75
CA SER A 503 -5.11 -21.32 -7.89
C SER A 503 -5.56 -21.70 -6.50
N LEU A 504 -4.99 -22.77 -5.93
CA LEU A 504 -5.19 -23.22 -4.57
C LEU A 504 -3.83 -23.23 -3.89
N ALA A 505 -3.68 -22.49 -2.80
CA ALA A 505 -2.44 -22.39 -2.06
C ALA A 505 -2.65 -22.74 -0.57
N TYR A 506 -1.74 -23.51 0.00
CA TYR A 506 -1.56 -23.64 1.44
C TYR A 506 -0.21 -23.03 1.81
N PHE A 507 -0.17 -22.19 2.84
CA PHE A 507 1.05 -21.57 3.33
C PHE A 507 1.22 -21.78 4.83
N TYR A 508 2.48 -21.83 5.25
CA TYR A 508 2.90 -21.79 6.64
C TYR A 508 4.01 -20.75 6.81
N ASN A 509 3.82 -19.83 7.73
CA ASN A 509 4.77 -18.76 8.03
C ASN A 509 5.21 -18.82 9.49
N GLN A 510 6.49 -18.53 9.73
CA GLN A 510 7.09 -18.40 11.02
C GLN A 510 7.83 -17.08 11.10
N ILE A 511 7.45 -16.22 12.05
CA ILE A 511 8.11 -14.93 12.33
C ILE A 511 8.98 -15.10 13.58
N GLU A 512 10.16 -14.56 13.55
CA GLU A 512 11.10 -14.48 14.69
C GLU A 512 11.45 -13.01 14.91
N ASN A 513 11.70 -12.63 16.19
CA ASN A 513 12.03 -11.26 16.61
C ASN A 513 10.99 -10.22 16.17
N SER A 514 9.71 -10.55 16.21
CA SER A 514 8.60 -9.64 15.87
C SER A 514 8.71 -8.33 16.66
N ILE A 515 8.72 -7.18 15.99
CA ILE A 515 8.81 -5.87 16.66
C ILE A 515 7.41 -5.38 17.01
N GLU A 516 7.13 -5.27 18.30
CA GLU A 516 5.80 -4.92 18.83
C GLU A 516 5.88 -3.89 19.96
N GLN A 517 4.73 -3.26 20.23
CA GLN A 517 4.59 -2.31 21.33
C GLN A 517 4.15 -3.04 22.60
N THR A 518 4.96 -2.97 23.63
CA THR A 518 4.67 -3.53 24.97
C THR A 518 4.52 -2.39 25.97
N SER A 519 3.51 -2.46 26.86
CA SER A 519 3.32 -1.46 27.91
C SER A 519 4.23 -1.79 29.11
N ILE A 520 5.12 -0.85 29.44
CA ILE A 520 6.00 -0.91 30.61
C ILE A 520 5.67 0.31 31.47
N GLN A 521 5.15 0.08 32.67
CA GLN A 521 4.76 1.15 33.64
C GLN A 521 3.86 2.24 33.03
N GLY A 522 2.96 1.86 32.09
CA GLY A 522 2.03 2.77 31.45
C GLY A 522 2.54 3.46 30.18
N THR A 523 3.84 3.35 29.86
CA THR A 523 4.42 3.80 28.61
C THR A 523 4.60 2.62 27.65
N ARG A 524 4.25 2.77 26.38
CA ARG A 524 4.50 1.75 25.37
C ARG A 524 5.94 1.87 24.87
N VAL A 525 6.64 0.76 24.75
CA VAL A 525 8.01 0.66 24.23
C VAL A 525 8.04 -0.41 23.14
N PHE A 526 8.83 -0.21 22.12
CA PHE A 526 9.05 -1.25 21.09
C PHE A 526 10.04 -2.30 21.59
N LEU A 527 9.66 -3.59 21.48
CA LEU A 527 10.51 -4.73 21.84
C LEU A 527 10.45 -5.81 20.76
N ASN A 528 11.52 -6.57 20.63
CA ASN A 528 11.50 -7.82 19.89
C ASN A 528 10.78 -8.90 20.71
N HIS A 529 9.80 -9.55 20.12
CA HIS A 529 9.05 -10.65 20.69
C HIS A 529 9.50 -12.00 20.14
N ASN A 530 9.16 -13.06 20.86
CA ASN A 530 9.48 -14.41 20.48
C ASN A 530 8.78 -14.83 19.18
N LYS A 531 9.08 -16.04 18.77
CA LYS A 531 8.57 -16.72 17.60
C LYS A 531 7.05 -16.89 17.61
N GLU A 532 6.42 -16.49 16.50
CA GLU A 532 5.01 -16.69 16.20
C GLU A 532 4.85 -17.44 14.87
N ASN A 533 3.75 -18.17 14.73
CA ASN A 533 3.45 -18.90 13.50
C ASN A 533 2.05 -18.58 13.02
N ASN A 534 1.84 -18.60 11.71
CA ASN A 534 0.51 -18.69 11.13
C ASN A 534 0.51 -19.60 9.91
N ASP A 535 -0.66 -20.15 9.61
CA ASP A 535 -0.88 -20.93 8.41
C ASP A 535 -2.28 -20.66 7.85
N GLY A 536 -2.48 -20.99 6.59
CA GLY A 536 -3.75 -20.73 5.95
C GLY A 536 -3.88 -21.31 4.55
N PHE A 537 -5.08 -21.10 4.04
CA PHE A 537 -5.49 -21.54 2.71
C PHE A 537 -5.98 -20.36 1.89
N GLU A 538 -5.59 -20.31 0.61
CA GLU A 538 -5.99 -19.29 -0.34
C GLU A 538 -6.54 -19.94 -1.61
N LEU A 539 -7.63 -19.37 -2.13
CA LEU A 539 -8.25 -19.76 -3.38
C LEU A 539 -8.45 -18.55 -4.27
N GLU A 540 -8.09 -18.67 -5.53
CA GLU A 540 -8.40 -17.71 -6.57
C GLU A 540 -8.96 -18.45 -7.78
N TYR A 541 -10.11 -17.99 -8.29
CA TYR A 541 -10.77 -18.56 -9.44
C TYR A 541 -11.29 -17.45 -10.35
N GLN A 542 -11.00 -17.56 -11.64
CA GLN A 542 -11.54 -16.68 -12.67
C GLN A 542 -12.05 -17.50 -13.84
N HIS A 543 -13.24 -17.17 -14.33
CA HIS A 543 -13.89 -17.92 -15.41
C HIS A 543 -14.68 -17.00 -16.37
N GLU A 544 -14.41 -17.12 -17.64
CA GLU A 544 -15.24 -16.58 -18.72
C GLU A 544 -16.34 -17.60 -19.05
N LEU A 545 -17.49 -17.48 -18.37
CA LEU A 545 -18.63 -18.40 -18.54
C LEU A 545 -19.09 -18.42 -19.99
N ASN A 546 -19.10 -17.29 -20.64
CA ASN A 546 -19.33 -17.10 -22.08
C ASN A 546 -18.88 -15.69 -22.50
N ALA A 547 -19.06 -15.32 -23.78
CA ALA A 547 -18.67 -14.02 -24.32
C ALA A 547 -19.33 -12.81 -23.61
N ARG A 548 -20.35 -13.00 -22.76
CA ARG A 548 -21.06 -11.93 -22.06
C ARG A 548 -20.86 -11.94 -20.56
N PHE A 549 -20.53 -13.06 -19.95
CA PHE A 549 -20.45 -13.22 -18.50
C PHE A 549 -19.11 -13.78 -18.09
N SER A 550 -18.48 -13.10 -17.13
CA SER A 550 -17.32 -13.63 -16.42
C SER A 550 -17.48 -13.47 -14.91
N VAL A 551 -16.81 -14.34 -14.17
CA VAL A 551 -16.78 -14.35 -12.71
C VAL A 551 -15.33 -14.40 -12.24
N ARG A 552 -15.01 -13.61 -11.21
CA ARG A 552 -13.77 -13.70 -10.43
C ARG A 552 -14.13 -13.90 -8.97
N THR A 553 -13.46 -14.83 -8.31
CA THR A 553 -13.68 -15.16 -6.90
C THR A 553 -12.35 -15.32 -6.20
N SER A 554 -12.27 -14.78 -5.00
CA SER A 554 -11.17 -15.02 -4.08
C SER A 554 -11.69 -15.49 -2.72
N PHE A 555 -10.90 -16.29 -2.03
CA PHE A 555 -11.15 -16.71 -0.66
C PHE A 555 -9.83 -16.94 0.05
N SER A 556 -9.77 -16.54 1.32
CA SER A 556 -8.65 -16.80 2.20
C SER A 556 -9.13 -17.13 3.62
N ARG A 557 -8.57 -18.15 4.21
CA ARG A 557 -8.77 -18.51 5.61
C ARG A 557 -7.41 -18.72 6.28
N ILE A 558 -7.19 -18.04 7.40
CA ILE A 558 -6.03 -18.21 8.28
C ILE A 558 -6.47 -19.07 9.45
N PHE A 559 -5.81 -20.21 9.68
CA PHE A 559 -6.19 -21.16 10.71
C PHE A 559 -5.62 -20.76 12.06
N ASN A 560 -4.34 -20.38 12.09
CA ASN A 560 -3.65 -19.90 13.27
C ASN A 560 -3.24 -18.42 13.00
N MET A 561 -3.81 -17.49 13.75
CA MET A 561 -3.47 -16.07 13.64
C MET A 561 -2.25 -15.77 14.51
N PHE A 562 -1.44 -14.81 14.10
CA PHE A 562 -0.45 -14.21 15.00
C PHE A 562 -1.18 -13.52 16.16
N ASP A 563 -0.66 -13.68 17.39
CA ASP A 563 -1.28 -13.09 18.60
C ASP A 563 -1.41 -11.57 18.51
N SER A 564 -0.45 -10.92 17.84
CA SER A 564 -0.43 -9.49 17.59
C SER A 564 -1.42 -9.02 16.52
N SER A 565 -2.04 -9.93 15.76
CA SER A 565 -2.84 -9.61 14.57
C SER A 565 -4.36 -9.71 14.76
N PHE A 566 -4.85 -9.65 15.99
CA PHE A 566 -6.28 -9.72 16.35
C PHE A 566 -7.16 -8.68 15.60
N ARG A 567 -6.58 -7.60 15.09
CA ARG A 567 -7.26 -6.55 14.31
C ARG A 567 -7.50 -6.91 12.84
N VAL A 568 -6.99 -8.03 12.36
CA VAL A 568 -7.11 -8.49 10.97
C VAL A 568 -8.14 -9.59 10.91
N SER A 569 -8.97 -9.62 9.87
CA SER A 569 -9.94 -10.71 9.65
C SER A 569 -9.20 -11.99 9.29
N ASP A 570 -9.57 -13.10 9.91
CA ASP A 570 -9.01 -14.42 9.63
C ASP A 570 -9.60 -15.03 8.36
N THR A 571 -10.79 -14.60 7.97
CA THR A 571 -11.50 -15.04 6.78
C THR A 571 -11.85 -13.85 5.91
N THR A 572 -11.45 -13.91 4.65
CA THR A 572 -11.85 -12.93 3.63
C THR A 572 -12.32 -13.63 2.37
N GLY A 573 -13.17 -12.96 1.62
CA GLY A 573 -13.62 -13.46 0.33
C GLY A 573 -14.17 -12.37 -0.56
N SER A 574 -14.10 -12.59 -1.85
CA SER A 574 -14.73 -11.69 -2.83
C SER A 574 -15.35 -12.49 -3.96
N ILE A 575 -16.41 -11.94 -4.54
CA ILE A 575 -16.98 -12.38 -5.80
C ILE A 575 -17.29 -11.17 -6.65
N THR A 576 -16.86 -11.20 -7.90
CA THR A 576 -17.12 -10.19 -8.91
C THR A 576 -17.78 -10.84 -10.11
N LEU A 577 -18.92 -10.32 -10.50
CA LEU A 577 -19.64 -10.71 -11.70
C LEU A 577 -19.52 -9.57 -12.72
N ASN A 578 -19.14 -9.92 -13.94
CA ASN A 578 -19.08 -8.99 -15.05
C ASN A 578 -20.04 -9.44 -16.15
N TRP A 579 -20.85 -8.49 -16.61
CA TRP A 579 -21.73 -8.67 -17.76
C TRP A 579 -21.43 -7.65 -18.84
N LYS A 580 -21.25 -8.10 -20.09
CA LYS A 580 -20.99 -7.27 -21.27
C LYS A 580 -22.04 -7.55 -22.35
N HIS A 581 -22.65 -6.49 -22.85
CA HIS A 581 -23.57 -6.59 -23.98
C HIS A 581 -23.54 -5.33 -24.84
N ARG A 582 -23.07 -5.45 -26.06
CA ARG A 582 -22.90 -4.33 -27.00
C ARG A 582 -22.02 -3.24 -26.36
N ARG A 583 -22.59 -2.04 -26.14
CA ARG A 583 -21.92 -0.86 -25.56
C ARG A 583 -22.01 -0.80 -24.02
N TRP A 584 -22.70 -1.74 -23.39
CA TRP A 584 -22.90 -1.80 -21.96
C TRP A 584 -21.99 -2.83 -21.31
N GLN A 585 -21.46 -2.46 -20.18
CA GLN A 585 -20.77 -3.37 -19.28
C GLN A 585 -21.15 -3.06 -17.84
N VAL A 586 -21.57 -4.09 -17.10
CA VAL A 586 -21.95 -3.97 -15.70
C VAL A 586 -21.11 -4.92 -14.88
N ASN A 587 -20.53 -4.39 -13.81
CA ASN A 587 -19.83 -5.16 -12.79
C ASN A 587 -20.57 -5.06 -11.47
N ALA A 588 -20.64 -6.15 -10.75
CA ALA A 588 -21.11 -6.23 -9.37
C ALA A 588 -20.08 -6.99 -8.54
N SER A 589 -19.58 -6.38 -7.50
CA SER A 589 -18.57 -6.96 -6.61
C SER A 589 -19.12 -7.05 -5.20
N SER A 590 -18.85 -8.13 -4.51
CA SER A 590 -19.20 -8.35 -3.10
C SER A 590 -17.94 -8.81 -2.36
N MET A 591 -17.58 -8.14 -1.28
CA MET A 591 -16.44 -8.47 -0.43
C MET A 591 -16.92 -8.80 0.97
N TYR A 592 -16.34 -9.84 1.55
CA TYR A 592 -16.58 -10.32 2.90
C TYR A 592 -15.32 -10.22 3.76
N LEU A 593 -15.47 -9.69 4.95
CA LEU A 593 -14.44 -9.72 5.99
C LEU A 593 -15.07 -10.26 7.29
N SER A 594 -14.42 -11.24 7.91
CA SER A 594 -14.84 -11.78 9.20
C SER A 594 -14.68 -10.74 10.32
N ASP A 595 -15.22 -11.06 11.48
CA ASP A 595 -15.04 -10.28 12.70
C ASP A 595 -13.57 -10.03 13.04
N THR A 596 -13.32 -8.96 13.75
CA THR A 596 -12.00 -8.56 14.25
C THR A 596 -12.12 -8.05 15.67
N GLU A 597 -11.01 -7.98 16.37
CA GLU A 597 -10.98 -7.44 17.71
C GLU A 597 -10.21 -6.11 17.75
N MET A 598 -10.55 -5.25 18.69
CA MET A 598 -9.80 -4.04 19.03
C MET A 598 -9.60 -3.94 20.54
N LEU A 599 -8.51 -3.30 20.94
CA LEU A 599 -8.24 -3.04 22.35
C LEU A 599 -9.11 -1.88 22.84
N MET A 600 -9.78 -2.05 23.99
CA MET A 600 -10.64 -1.03 24.59
C MET A 600 -9.92 -0.17 25.65
N ASN A 601 -8.89 -0.74 26.30
CA ASN A 601 -8.21 -0.08 27.40
C ASN A 601 -6.80 -0.66 27.61
N ALA A 602 -6.04 -0.04 28.53
CA ALA A 602 -4.69 -0.49 28.89
C ALA A 602 -4.63 -1.87 29.57
N ASN A 603 -5.77 -2.42 30.01
CA ASN A 603 -5.86 -3.76 30.61
C ASN A 603 -6.01 -4.87 29.57
N ASN A 604 -5.92 -4.55 28.28
CA ASN A 604 -6.10 -5.47 27.15
C ASN A 604 -7.51 -6.06 27.01
N ASP A 605 -8.55 -5.39 27.57
CA ASP A 605 -9.93 -5.78 27.25
C ASP A 605 -10.18 -5.56 25.76
N ARG A 606 -10.84 -6.55 25.12
CA ARG A 606 -11.07 -6.55 23.67
C ARG A 606 -12.53 -6.37 23.35
N LEU A 607 -12.81 -5.58 22.32
CA LEU A 607 -14.11 -5.44 21.68
C LEU A 607 -14.11 -6.17 20.36
N THR A 608 -15.05 -7.12 20.19
CA THR A 608 -15.26 -7.77 18.90
C THR A 608 -16.10 -6.87 17.98
N LEU A 609 -15.55 -6.53 16.84
CA LEU A 609 -16.25 -5.85 15.77
C LEU A 609 -16.83 -6.89 14.80
N PRO A 610 -18.13 -6.80 14.45
CA PRO A 610 -18.81 -7.84 13.69
C PRO A 610 -18.30 -7.94 12.26
N SER A 611 -18.37 -9.14 11.70
CA SER A 611 -18.15 -9.40 10.28
C SER A 611 -19.10 -8.58 9.40
N TYR A 612 -18.69 -8.29 8.19
CA TYR A 612 -19.50 -7.52 7.25
C TYR A 612 -19.30 -7.94 5.81
N TRP A 613 -20.35 -7.67 5.04
CA TRP A 613 -20.31 -7.64 3.58
C TRP A 613 -20.46 -6.22 3.10
N TYR A 614 -19.75 -5.86 2.04
CA TYR A 614 -20.02 -4.64 1.30
C TYR A 614 -20.04 -4.93 -0.20
N HIS A 615 -20.88 -4.18 -0.92
CA HIS A 615 -21.17 -4.42 -2.32
C HIS A 615 -20.93 -3.16 -3.12
N ASN A 616 -20.27 -3.32 -4.26
CA ASN A 616 -20.04 -2.24 -5.22
C ASN A 616 -20.65 -2.63 -6.56
N ALA A 617 -21.06 -1.63 -7.34
CA ALA A 617 -21.54 -1.82 -8.69
C ALA A 617 -20.97 -0.74 -9.61
N THR A 618 -20.66 -1.12 -10.85
CA THR A 618 -20.17 -0.20 -11.86
C THR A 618 -20.91 -0.44 -13.16
N ILE A 619 -21.40 0.62 -13.76
CA ILE A 619 -22.07 0.61 -15.06
C ILE A 619 -21.22 1.41 -16.02
N ASN A 620 -20.69 0.79 -17.05
CA ASN A 620 -19.90 1.41 -18.10
C ASN A 620 -20.73 1.47 -19.39
N TYR A 621 -20.68 2.59 -20.07
CA TYR A 621 -21.32 2.77 -21.37
C TYR A 621 -20.35 3.42 -22.37
N GLN A 622 -20.13 2.75 -23.49
CA GLN A 622 -19.31 3.21 -24.60
C GLN A 622 -20.20 3.96 -25.61
N HIS A 623 -20.10 5.28 -25.66
CA HIS A 623 -20.86 6.09 -26.64
C HIS A 623 -20.31 5.87 -28.07
N ASN A 624 -19.00 5.92 -28.20
CA ASN A 624 -18.21 5.60 -29.40
C ASN A 624 -16.78 5.21 -28.94
N ASP A 625 -15.86 5.07 -29.87
CA ASP A 625 -14.48 4.64 -29.56
C ASP A 625 -13.70 5.67 -28.71
N GLN A 626 -14.10 6.92 -28.73
CA GLN A 626 -13.46 8.01 -27.99
C GLN A 626 -14.15 8.34 -26.68
N LEU A 627 -15.49 8.22 -26.58
CA LEU A 627 -16.24 8.72 -25.44
C LEU A 627 -16.87 7.59 -24.63
N HIS A 628 -16.55 7.55 -23.35
CA HIS A 628 -17.02 6.56 -22.37
C HIS A 628 -17.64 7.26 -21.15
N SER A 629 -18.74 6.72 -20.66
CA SER A 629 -19.36 7.08 -19.38
C SER A 629 -19.26 5.92 -18.41
N GLN A 630 -19.05 6.26 -17.15
CA GLN A 630 -19.06 5.29 -16.05
C GLN A 630 -19.90 5.83 -14.89
N PHE A 631 -20.77 5.00 -14.35
CA PHE A 631 -21.48 5.25 -13.10
C PHE A 631 -21.03 4.21 -12.07
N LEU A 632 -20.47 4.69 -10.96
CA LEU A 632 -19.95 3.86 -9.88
C LEU A 632 -20.81 4.04 -8.63
N ILE A 633 -21.12 2.95 -7.98
CA ILE A 633 -21.79 2.88 -6.68
C ILE A 633 -20.91 2.06 -5.75
N ASN A 634 -20.24 2.71 -4.83
CA ASN A 634 -19.55 2.03 -3.73
C ASN A 634 -20.48 1.92 -2.53
N ASN A 635 -20.38 0.80 -1.80
CA ASN A 635 -21.21 0.52 -0.63
C ASN A 635 -22.71 0.64 -0.94
N LEU A 636 -23.20 -0.20 -1.85
CA LEU A 636 -24.58 -0.20 -2.35
C LEU A 636 -25.63 -0.20 -1.22
N GLN A 637 -25.33 -0.88 -0.11
CA GLN A 637 -26.22 -0.99 1.06
C GLN A 637 -26.25 0.28 1.93
N ASN A 638 -25.35 1.24 1.70
CA ASN A 638 -25.20 2.45 2.52
C ASN A 638 -24.99 2.14 4.01
N ARG A 639 -24.16 1.15 4.32
CA ARG A 639 -23.90 0.68 5.67
C ARG A 639 -22.53 1.16 6.15
N HIS A 640 -22.49 1.79 7.32
CA HIS A 640 -21.23 2.08 8.02
C HIS A 640 -20.78 0.82 8.75
N TYR A 641 -19.83 0.10 8.19
CA TYR A 641 -19.14 -0.98 8.89
C TYR A 641 -17.96 -0.41 9.69
N LEU A 642 -17.62 -1.08 10.76
CA LEU A 642 -16.60 -0.63 11.71
C LEU A 642 -15.28 -1.38 11.44
N THR A 643 -14.16 -0.67 11.56
CA THR A 643 -12.82 -1.25 11.49
C THR A 643 -12.06 -1.03 12.79
N ALA A 644 -11.20 -1.98 13.14
CA ALA A 644 -10.43 -1.94 14.38
C ALA A 644 -9.32 -0.86 14.30
N THR A 645 -9.15 -0.12 15.39
CA THR A 645 -8.05 0.83 15.60
C THR A 645 -6.98 0.25 16.53
N VAL A 646 -5.82 0.87 16.58
CA VAL A 646 -4.74 0.55 17.54
C VAL A 646 -4.95 1.21 18.91
N SER A 647 -5.92 2.10 19.00
CA SER A 647 -6.17 2.87 20.21
C SER A 647 -6.79 2.03 21.31
N THR A 648 -6.39 2.36 22.52
CA THR A 648 -7.03 1.88 23.76
C THR A 648 -8.02 2.90 24.34
N THR A 649 -8.24 4.03 23.66
CA THR A 649 -9.10 5.12 24.14
C THR A 649 -10.46 5.15 23.44
N LEU A 650 -10.60 4.54 22.26
CA LEU A 650 -11.89 4.39 21.58
C LEU A 650 -12.62 3.15 22.12
N ASP A 651 -13.89 3.32 22.40
CA ASP A 651 -14.80 2.24 22.79
C ASP A 651 -15.73 1.81 21.62
N GLU A 652 -15.47 2.30 20.42
CA GLU A 652 -16.12 1.91 19.16
C GLU A 652 -15.09 1.86 18.03
N GLY A 653 -15.35 1.06 16.99
CA GLY A 653 -14.49 0.99 15.80
C GLY A 653 -14.60 2.25 14.95
N ILE A 654 -13.69 2.36 13.97
CA ILE A 654 -13.69 3.46 13.01
C ILE A 654 -14.71 3.17 11.89
N PRO A 655 -15.71 4.07 11.66
CA PRO A 655 -16.72 3.86 10.64
C PRO A 655 -16.12 3.99 9.22
N SER A 656 -16.58 3.12 8.32
CA SER A 656 -16.36 3.28 6.88
C SER A 656 -17.18 4.45 6.32
N ARG A 657 -16.87 4.87 5.10
CA ARG A 657 -17.81 5.72 4.34
C ARG A 657 -19.08 4.94 4.00
N GLY A 658 -20.20 5.65 3.97
CA GLY A 658 -21.48 5.19 3.44
C GLY A 658 -21.44 5.04 1.93
N ARG A 659 -22.59 5.18 1.27
CA ARG A 659 -22.68 5.03 -0.18
C ARG A 659 -22.06 6.20 -0.91
N GLU A 660 -21.09 5.89 -1.77
CA GLU A 660 -20.52 6.85 -2.72
C GLU A 660 -21.13 6.62 -4.11
N LEU A 661 -21.66 7.68 -4.70
CA LEU A 661 -22.19 7.70 -6.06
C LEU A 661 -21.31 8.60 -6.91
N LEU A 662 -20.75 8.06 -7.99
CA LEU A 662 -19.86 8.82 -8.86
C LEU A 662 -20.23 8.61 -10.33
N TYR A 663 -20.18 9.70 -11.08
CA TYR A 663 -20.29 9.69 -12.53
C TYR A 663 -19.00 10.20 -13.14
N SER A 664 -18.48 9.50 -14.13
CA SER A 664 -17.25 9.85 -14.85
C SER A 664 -17.49 9.88 -16.35
N LEU A 665 -16.90 10.86 -17.00
CA LEU A 665 -16.87 10.99 -18.46
C LEU A 665 -15.41 10.98 -18.91
N LYS A 666 -15.02 10.00 -19.76
CA LYS A 666 -13.67 9.84 -20.30
C LYS A 666 -13.66 10.03 -21.80
N LEU A 667 -12.83 10.95 -22.26
CA LEU A 667 -12.57 11.24 -23.67
C LEU A 667 -11.17 10.74 -24.03
N ARG A 668 -11.07 9.87 -25.03
CA ARG A 668 -9.79 9.43 -25.66
C ARG A 668 -9.53 10.27 -26.91
N PHE A 669 -8.25 10.58 -27.21
CA PHE A 669 -7.88 11.41 -28.37
C PHE A 669 -6.50 11.07 -28.92
#